data_b170c4d0b21b01fae0856ab758d7d664
#
_entry.id   b170c4d0b21b01fae0856ab758d7d664
#
_cell.length_a   1.000
_cell.length_b   1.000
_cell.length_c   1.000
_cell.angle_alpha   90.00
_cell.angle_beta   90.00
_cell.angle_gamma   90.00
#
_symmetry.space_group_name_H-M   'P 1'
#
loop_
_entity.id
_entity.type
_entity.pdbx_description
1 polymer ?
#
loop_
_entity_poly.entity_id
_entity_poly.type
_entity_poly.pdbx_seq_one_letter_code
_entity_poly.pdbx_strand_id
1 'polypeptide(L)'
;MLPPKHCNINLTGPIPRWDEAIPLGNGILGSLFWGPMEHLRISVDIAGLWLRRRPEEKLDKEFTYAKLVELARKGDVAETRRIFDTPYARPTPTKIPAGHLFLDGLPQGSYQASLDLGTAVASFSQKGTTILRAFLCMGRPVGVLMLPEAYRGATLTLERPSFGNGTQAAEAGNSVSPGSLQQLALPDANLETEDGMIGFSQKVDDRTAYSLLCKKCGTTLYYTAVQAESVEKASRLAKLELCAAEDMGAEKLLQQHKRWWQQYWGKSSLQLPDETLEQLWYRANYFLAAGSEPGNAPMPLQGVWCADDDQLPPWKGDYHNDLNTQFTYCHYLTANHPEQGKVFLDYLWSLRPQAAKFARAFYGTAGVCLPSVMDIDGGALGGWPMYSLSPTNQIWLCQMFYEYYRLTGDKEFLRTRVEPYFTATAACLEELLQEGPDGKLVLPVSSSPEIHDDEAASWLTPNSNYDLALLHYLFHTLVQIEYQLGNPRGYWHAMEAKLAPLSVDTETGLMLSPNETLQETHRHFSHAMAIEPLCMLRYENPQDRSVIDATVDHLVHLGSGQWVGFSFGWMALLQIARSNGNGALYELHRFAEHFLSRNGFHLNGDYKNSGVCDFHYRPFTLEADFLAAHAVQKMLLRSEKNQIEVLPACPQSWKNEPVAFQNLRAENGLLISYQRTADGKHSLTVKATQDGSWYLCNTHCWVTLQAGQTQSYQWTEENKK
;
A
#
# COMPACT_ATOMS: atom_id res chain seq x y z
N MET A 1 -19.52 -4.26 -13.21
CA MET A 1 -19.04 -4.36 -14.61
C MET A 1 -17.67 -4.98 -14.58
N LEU A 2 -17.28 -5.81 -15.54
CA LEU A 2 -15.91 -6.32 -15.61
C LEU A 2 -14.96 -5.24 -16.13
N PRO A 3 -13.65 -5.32 -15.79
CA PRO A 3 -12.65 -4.41 -16.32
C PRO A 3 -12.66 -4.38 -17.86
N PRO A 4 -12.51 -3.19 -18.47
CA PRO A 4 -12.37 -3.08 -19.92
C PRO A 4 -11.11 -3.80 -20.42
N LYS A 5 -11.14 -4.32 -21.65
CA LYS A 5 -10.02 -5.10 -22.20
C LYS A 5 -8.71 -4.30 -22.36
N HIS A 6 -8.79 -2.98 -22.56
CA HIS A 6 -7.61 -2.12 -22.62
C HIS A 6 -6.88 -2.00 -21.29
N CYS A 7 -7.55 -2.35 -20.16
CA CYS A 7 -6.91 -2.41 -18.86
C CYS A 7 -6.06 -3.68 -18.64
N ASN A 8 -6.25 -4.73 -19.46
CA ASN A 8 -5.47 -5.96 -19.38
C ASN A 8 -3.97 -5.67 -19.52
N ILE A 9 -3.15 -6.53 -18.90
CA ILE A 9 -1.69 -6.49 -19.06
C ILE A 9 -1.36 -7.33 -20.29
N ASN A 10 -0.78 -6.70 -21.31
CA ASN A 10 -0.39 -7.37 -22.55
C ASN A 10 1.09 -7.12 -22.83
N LEU A 11 1.88 -8.20 -22.93
CA LEU A 11 3.33 -8.14 -23.10
C LEU A 11 3.76 -9.02 -24.26
N THR A 12 4.83 -8.60 -24.93
CA THR A 12 5.53 -9.43 -25.90
C THR A 12 6.80 -9.96 -25.24
N GLY A 13 6.93 -11.28 -25.22
CA GLY A 13 8.11 -11.99 -24.73
C GLY A 13 9.15 -12.31 -25.81
N PRO A 14 10.38 -12.69 -25.41
CA PRO A 14 10.79 -13.00 -24.05
C PRO A 14 10.73 -11.81 -23.10
N ILE A 15 10.19 -12.01 -21.89
CA ILE A 15 10.15 -10.99 -20.85
C ILE A 15 11.48 -11.04 -20.10
N PRO A 16 12.31 -9.98 -20.14
CA PRO A 16 13.71 -10.08 -19.71
C PRO A 16 13.93 -10.01 -18.20
N ARG A 17 12.91 -9.53 -17.44
CA ARG A 17 13.08 -9.18 -16.03
C ARG A 17 11.85 -9.55 -15.22
N TRP A 18 12.07 -9.90 -13.95
CA TRP A 18 11.01 -10.20 -13.00
C TRP A 18 10.06 -9.00 -12.74
N ASP A 19 10.60 -7.77 -12.70
CA ASP A 19 9.83 -6.54 -12.48
C ASP A 19 8.97 -6.12 -13.70
N GLU A 20 9.06 -6.85 -14.80
CA GLU A 20 8.22 -6.72 -16.00
C GLU A 20 7.33 -7.96 -16.22
N ALA A 21 7.40 -8.95 -15.35
CA ALA A 21 6.71 -10.24 -15.46
C ALA A 21 5.19 -10.11 -15.50
N ILE A 22 4.49 -11.15 -15.97
CA ILE A 22 3.05 -11.29 -15.74
C ILE A 22 2.82 -11.63 -14.26
N PRO A 23 2.18 -10.72 -13.48
CA PRO A 23 2.01 -10.91 -12.05
C PRO A 23 0.69 -11.61 -11.75
N LEU A 24 0.74 -12.81 -11.18
CA LEU A 24 -0.40 -13.48 -10.58
C LEU A 24 -0.31 -13.39 -9.05
N GLY A 25 -1.47 -13.27 -8.40
CA GLY A 25 -1.56 -13.23 -6.94
C GLY A 25 -2.95 -13.60 -6.44
N ASN A 26 -3.03 -14.05 -5.19
CA ASN A 26 -4.28 -14.35 -4.52
C ASN A 26 -4.27 -13.99 -3.02
N GLY A 27 -3.33 -13.10 -2.61
CA GLY A 27 -3.15 -12.68 -1.23
C GLY A 27 -2.53 -13.72 -0.30
N ILE A 28 -2.29 -14.94 -0.79
CA ILE A 28 -1.58 -16.02 -0.10
C ILE A 28 -0.26 -16.28 -0.81
N LEU A 29 -0.34 -16.47 -2.14
CA LEU A 29 0.80 -16.66 -3.04
C LEU A 29 0.88 -15.52 -4.04
N GLY A 30 2.12 -15.18 -4.41
CA GLY A 30 2.47 -14.42 -5.60
C GLY A 30 3.23 -15.30 -6.59
N SER A 31 3.01 -15.06 -7.88
CA SER A 31 3.81 -15.70 -8.93
C SER A 31 4.08 -14.72 -10.06
N LEU A 32 5.34 -14.68 -10.52
CA LEU A 32 5.80 -13.83 -11.61
C LEU A 32 6.24 -14.72 -12.77
N PHE A 33 5.64 -14.53 -13.96
CA PHE A 33 5.93 -15.33 -15.15
C PHE A 33 6.77 -14.52 -16.13
N TRP A 34 8.01 -14.97 -16.39
CA TRP A 34 8.97 -14.25 -17.21
C TRP A 34 10.03 -15.17 -17.83
N GLY A 35 10.90 -14.64 -18.67
CA GLY A 35 11.94 -15.40 -19.38
C GLY A 35 11.53 -15.85 -20.79
N PRO A 36 12.34 -16.66 -21.45
CA PRO A 36 12.01 -17.26 -22.75
C PRO A 36 10.98 -18.40 -22.59
N MET A 37 10.13 -18.59 -23.64
CA MET A 37 9.02 -19.56 -23.52
C MET A 37 9.48 -21.00 -23.38
N GLU A 38 10.60 -21.37 -24.05
CA GLU A 38 11.19 -22.71 -23.98
C GLU A 38 11.77 -23.07 -22.60
N HIS A 39 11.98 -22.07 -21.74
CA HIS A 39 12.47 -22.18 -20.36
C HIS A 39 11.80 -21.10 -19.50
N LEU A 40 10.46 -21.18 -19.40
CA LEU A 40 9.66 -20.16 -18.72
C LEU A 40 9.87 -20.23 -17.22
N ARG A 41 10.35 -19.12 -16.64
CA ARG A 41 10.56 -18.98 -15.20
C ARG A 41 9.28 -18.50 -14.52
N ILE A 42 8.97 -19.11 -13.40
CA ILE A 42 7.85 -18.75 -12.52
C ILE A 42 8.42 -18.53 -11.12
N SER A 43 8.59 -17.29 -10.73
CA SER A 43 8.96 -16.95 -9.36
C SER A 43 7.77 -17.19 -8.44
N VAL A 44 7.97 -17.78 -7.28
CA VAL A 44 6.90 -18.09 -6.33
C VAL A 44 7.20 -17.47 -4.97
N ASP A 45 6.23 -16.74 -4.44
CA ASP A 45 6.31 -16.04 -3.17
C ASP A 45 5.11 -16.39 -2.26
N ILE A 46 5.34 -16.31 -0.94
CA ILE A 46 4.30 -16.46 0.08
C ILE A 46 4.16 -15.12 0.80
N ALA A 47 2.93 -14.64 0.98
CA ALA A 47 2.63 -13.32 1.53
C ALA A 47 3.34 -13.04 2.87
N GLY A 48 3.36 -14.00 3.79
CA GLY A 48 3.94 -13.85 5.13
C GLY A 48 5.30 -14.49 5.34
N LEU A 49 6.02 -14.84 4.25
CA LEU A 49 7.29 -15.58 4.39
C LEU A 49 8.44 -14.62 4.70
N TRP A 50 8.89 -14.67 5.95
CA TRP A 50 9.96 -13.85 6.49
C TRP A 50 10.98 -14.70 7.23
N LEU A 51 12.26 -14.36 7.08
CA LEU A 51 13.30 -14.76 8.03
C LEU A 51 13.28 -13.79 9.20
N ARG A 52 12.70 -14.23 10.32
CA ARG A 52 12.47 -13.42 11.52
C ARG A 52 13.65 -13.42 12.49
N ARG A 53 14.71 -14.19 12.17
CA ARG A 53 15.90 -14.32 13.03
C ARG A 53 16.49 -12.93 13.27
N ARG A 54 16.48 -12.50 14.52
CA ARG A 54 17.23 -11.32 14.94
C ARG A 54 18.66 -11.72 15.23
N PRO A 55 19.65 -10.91 14.88
CA PRO A 55 21.04 -11.13 15.27
C PRO A 55 21.13 -11.34 16.79
N GLU A 56 22.09 -12.19 17.24
CA GLU A 56 22.34 -12.41 18.67
C GLU A 56 22.71 -11.12 19.42
N GLU A 57 23.33 -10.17 18.72
CA GLU A 57 23.52 -8.80 19.18
C GLU A 57 22.16 -8.12 19.30
N LYS A 58 21.74 -7.90 20.51
CA LYS A 58 20.57 -7.08 20.83
C LYS A 58 20.77 -5.65 20.28
N LEU A 59 19.66 -4.95 20.04
CA LEU A 59 19.72 -3.50 19.89
C LEU A 59 20.52 -2.92 21.05
N ASP A 60 21.33 -1.87 20.77
CA ASP A 60 22.12 -1.21 21.78
C ASP A 60 21.26 -0.89 23.01
N LYS A 61 21.83 -1.02 24.20
CA LYS A 61 21.12 -0.67 25.44
C LYS A 61 20.69 0.78 25.48
N GLU A 62 21.39 1.62 24.70
CA GLU A 62 21.09 3.03 24.50
C GLU A 62 20.07 3.30 23.38
N PHE A 63 19.51 2.25 22.73
CA PHE A 63 18.44 2.40 21.75
C PHE A 63 17.13 2.80 22.44
N THR A 64 17.09 4.08 22.88
CA THR A 64 15.96 4.70 23.61
C THR A 64 15.69 6.10 23.09
N TYR A 65 14.45 6.56 23.20
CA TYR A 65 14.06 7.91 22.81
C TYR A 65 14.80 9.00 23.62
N ALA A 66 15.02 8.76 24.92
CA ALA A 66 15.78 9.69 25.75
C ALA A 66 17.21 9.91 25.21
N LYS A 67 17.87 8.83 24.76
CA LYS A 67 19.20 8.94 24.14
C LYS A 67 19.13 9.63 22.79
N LEU A 68 18.12 9.33 21.97
CA LEU A 68 17.89 10.00 20.69
C LEU A 68 17.73 11.52 20.89
N VAL A 69 16.90 11.94 21.85
CA VAL A 69 16.72 13.35 22.22
C VAL A 69 18.02 14.00 22.68
N GLU A 70 18.80 13.30 23.51
CA GLU A 70 20.11 13.79 23.96
C GLU A 70 21.05 14.08 22.78
N LEU A 71 21.18 13.11 21.86
CA LEU A 71 22.08 13.22 20.69
C LEU A 71 21.59 14.26 19.68
N ALA A 72 20.28 14.30 19.42
CA ALA A 72 19.68 15.33 18.59
C ALA A 72 19.98 16.74 19.07
N ARG A 73 19.83 16.99 20.38
CA ARG A 73 20.14 18.30 21.00
C ARG A 73 21.61 18.66 20.95
N LYS A 74 22.49 17.67 20.90
CA LYS A 74 23.95 17.85 20.74
C LYS A 74 24.38 17.98 19.28
N GLY A 75 23.53 17.62 18.33
CA GLY A 75 23.90 17.52 16.92
C GLY A 75 24.89 16.37 16.62
N ASP A 76 24.93 15.33 17.46
CA ASP A 76 25.86 14.21 17.32
C ASP A 76 25.33 13.17 16.33
N VAL A 77 25.42 13.48 15.05
CA VAL A 77 24.96 12.62 13.94
C VAL A 77 25.70 11.28 13.92
N ALA A 78 27.00 11.27 14.20
CA ALA A 78 27.80 10.04 14.13
C ALA A 78 27.33 9.01 15.17
N GLU A 79 27.12 9.42 16.40
CA GLU A 79 26.64 8.54 17.47
C GLU A 79 25.16 8.17 17.26
N THR A 80 24.34 9.09 16.73
CA THR A 80 22.97 8.80 16.35
C THR A 80 22.91 7.67 15.32
N ARG A 81 23.70 7.76 14.25
CA ARG A 81 23.78 6.70 13.23
C ARG A 81 24.30 5.38 13.81
N ARG A 82 25.32 5.43 14.67
CA ARG A 82 25.87 4.22 15.29
C ARG A 82 24.82 3.43 16.07
N ILE A 83 24.00 4.11 16.86
CA ILE A 83 23.00 3.45 17.74
C ILE A 83 21.75 3.07 16.96
N PHE A 84 21.21 3.98 16.13
CA PHE A 84 19.85 3.87 15.60
C PHE A 84 19.79 3.47 14.12
N ASP A 85 20.82 3.78 13.32
CA ASP A 85 20.84 3.51 11.89
C ASP A 85 21.51 2.18 11.56
N THR A 86 22.70 1.91 12.15
CA THR A 86 23.47 0.68 11.94
C THR A 86 22.65 -0.63 12.01
N PRO A 87 21.63 -0.78 12.90
CA PRO A 87 20.83 -2.01 12.93
C PRO A 87 20.15 -2.34 11.59
N TYR A 88 19.83 -1.35 10.77
CA TYR A 88 19.21 -1.56 9.47
C TYR A 88 20.13 -2.21 8.45
N ALA A 89 21.44 -2.03 8.55
CA ALA A 89 22.43 -2.65 7.65
C ALA A 89 22.51 -4.19 7.79
N ARG A 90 21.95 -4.77 8.85
CA ARG A 90 21.91 -6.22 9.06
C ARG A 90 21.00 -6.88 8.03
N PRO A 91 21.33 -8.08 7.48
CA PRO A 91 20.51 -8.73 6.46
C PRO A 91 19.15 -9.24 6.96
N THR A 92 18.98 -9.37 8.28
CA THR A 92 17.76 -9.90 8.91
C THR A 92 17.24 -9.01 10.06
N PRO A 93 15.94 -8.98 10.37
CA PRO A 93 14.82 -9.65 9.67
C PRO A 93 14.58 -9.14 8.25
N THR A 94 14.05 -10.00 7.36
CA THR A 94 13.73 -9.65 5.97
C THR A 94 12.69 -10.58 5.37
N LYS A 95 11.90 -10.08 4.41
CA LYS A 95 11.07 -10.91 3.54
C LYS A 95 11.98 -11.75 2.65
N ILE A 96 11.57 -12.98 2.34
CA ILE A 96 12.35 -13.89 1.47
C ILE A 96 11.46 -14.52 0.38
N PRO A 97 12.01 -14.79 -0.83
CA PRO A 97 11.31 -15.54 -1.87
C PRO A 97 11.16 -17.02 -1.47
N ALA A 98 10.10 -17.67 -1.96
CA ALA A 98 9.89 -19.10 -1.71
C ALA A 98 10.65 -20.00 -2.68
N GLY A 99 10.83 -19.60 -3.94
CA GLY A 99 11.57 -20.37 -4.94
C GLY A 99 11.13 -20.12 -6.37
N HIS A 100 11.61 -20.95 -7.27
CA HIS A 100 11.37 -20.84 -8.69
C HIS A 100 10.90 -22.16 -9.27
N LEU A 101 10.03 -22.08 -10.27
CA LEU A 101 9.63 -23.18 -11.13
C LEU A 101 10.10 -22.84 -12.54
N PHE A 102 10.63 -23.83 -13.26
CA PHE A 102 10.94 -23.72 -14.68
C PHE A 102 10.08 -24.68 -15.47
N LEU A 103 9.35 -24.13 -16.45
CA LEU A 103 8.53 -24.91 -17.37
C LEU A 103 9.28 -25.06 -18.69
N ASP A 104 9.71 -26.29 -18.99
CA ASP A 104 10.51 -26.64 -20.14
C ASP A 104 9.69 -27.41 -21.19
N GLY A 105 10.18 -27.42 -22.45
CA GLY A 105 9.57 -28.18 -23.53
C GLY A 105 8.45 -27.43 -24.26
N LEU A 106 8.36 -26.12 -24.05
CA LEU A 106 7.50 -25.22 -24.84
C LEU A 106 8.25 -24.66 -26.05
N PRO A 107 7.54 -24.08 -27.05
CA PRO A 107 8.17 -23.66 -28.29
C PRO A 107 9.07 -22.41 -28.11
N GLN A 108 10.19 -22.40 -28.85
CA GLN A 108 11.13 -21.28 -28.86
C GLN A 108 10.58 -20.05 -29.59
N GLY A 109 11.12 -18.90 -29.25
CA GLY A 109 10.92 -17.63 -29.95
C GLY A 109 9.93 -16.67 -29.26
N SER A 110 9.56 -15.60 -29.98
CA SER A 110 8.69 -14.58 -29.43
C SER A 110 7.26 -15.10 -29.15
N TYR A 111 6.68 -14.63 -28.05
CA TYR A 111 5.31 -14.99 -27.64
C TYR A 111 4.54 -13.75 -27.18
N GLN A 112 3.22 -13.86 -27.12
CA GLN A 112 2.34 -12.88 -26.50
C GLN A 112 1.90 -13.41 -25.14
N ALA A 113 2.05 -12.61 -24.10
CA ALA A 113 1.54 -12.88 -22.77
C ALA A 113 0.44 -11.87 -22.44
N SER A 114 -0.69 -12.34 -21.94
CA SER A 114 -1.82 -11.49 -21.55
C SER A 114 -2.36 -11.92 -20.20
N LEU A 115 -2.59 -10.97 -19.32
CA LEU A 115 -3.36 -11.16 -18.09
C LEU A 115 -4.72 -10.48 -18.26
N ASP A 116 -5.77 -11.28 -18.32
CA ASP A 116 -7.16 -10.81 -18.32
C ASP A 116 -7.56 -10.41 -16.90
N LEU A 117 -7.66 -9.12 -16.62
CA LEU A 117 -8.01 -8.63 -15.29
C LEU A 117 -9.41 -9.08 -14.83
N GLY A 118 -10.34 -9.25 -15.78
CA GLY A 118 -11.71 -9.67 -15.45
C GLY A 118 -11.78 -11.06 -14.84
N THR A 119 -10.82 -11.91 -15.16
CA THR A 119 -10.76 -13.30 -14.71
C THR A 119 -9.48 -13.65 -13.95
N ALA A 120 -8.50 -12.75 -13.92
CA ALA A 120 -7.14 -12.98 -13.41
C ALA A 120 -6.49 -14.27 -13.96
N VAL A 121 -6.73 -14.57 -15.22
CA VAL A 121 -6.12 -15.70 -15.95
C VAL A 121 -5.05 -15.15 -16.88
N ALA A 122 -3.82 -15.62 -16.71
CA ALA A 122 -2.74 -15.38 -17.65
C ALA A 122 -2.82 -16.34 -18.82
N SER A 123 -2.55 -15.87 -20.03
CA SER A 123 -2.51 -16.67 -21.26
C SER A 123 -1.25 -16.34 -22.04
N PHE A 124 -0.57 -17.38 -22.49
CA PHE A 124 0.63 -17.27 -23.33
C PHE A 124 0.32 -17.88 -24.70
N SER A 125 0.63 -17.18 -25.77
CA SER A 125 0.33 -17.62 -27.12
C SER A 125 1.48 -17.32 -28.09
N GLN A 126 1.61 -18.13 -29.13
CA GLN A 126 2.54 -17.92 -30.23
C GLN A 126 1.81 -18.12 -31.55
N LYS A 127 1.97 -17.18 -32.49
CA LYS A 127 1.30 -17.19 -33.80
C LYS A 127 -0.23 -17.42 -33.69
N GLY A 128 -0.85 -16.82 -32.66
CA GLY A 128 -2.30 -16.92 -32.43
C GLY A 128 -2.77 -18.23 -31.74
N THR A 129 -1.86 -19.15 -31.44
CA THR A 129 -2.20 -20.42 -30.75
C THR A 129 -1.82 -20.32 -29.28
N THR A 130 -2.76 -20.63 -28.38
CA THR A 130 -2.50 -20.67 -26.93
C THR A 130 -1.55 -21.83 -26.61
N ILE A 131 -0.50 -21.52 -25.85
CA ILE A 131 0.53 -22.46 -25.40
C ILE A 131 0.33 -22.82 -23.93
N LEU A 132 -0.07 -21.84 -23.11
CA LEU A 132 -0.23 -21.99 -21.67
C LEU A 132 -1.33 -21.06 -21.17
N ARG A 133 -2.14 -21.55 -20.24
CA ARG A 133 -2.98 -20.73 -19.35
C ARG A 133 -2.56 -20.96 -17.90
N ALA A 134 -2.53 -19.90 -17.09
CA ALA A 134 -2.13 -19.98 -15.69
C ALA A 134 -3.04 -19.12 -14.81
N PHE A 135 -3.27 -19.56 -13.57
CA PHE A 135 -3.97 -18.77 -12.55
C PHE A 135 -3.59 -19.25 -11.14
N LEU A 136 -3.71 -18.38 -10.16
CA LEU A 136 -3.64 -18.71 -8.73
C LEU A 136 -5.06 -18.84 -8.17
N CYS A 137 -5.38 -19.96 -7.55
CA CYS A 137 -6.72 -20.22 -7.02
C CYS A 137 -7.05 -19.26 -5.89
N MET A 138 -8.10 -18.45 -6.02
CA MET A 138 -8.54 -17.58 -4.93
C MET A 138 -8.94 -18.42 -3.70
N GLY A 139 -8.49 -17.97 -2.51
CA GLY A 139 -8.75 -18.65 -1.24
C GLY A 139 -7.96 -19.95 -0.99
N ARG A 140 -6.97 -20.29 -1.85
CA ARG A 140 -6.11 -21.48 -1.70
C ARG A 140 -4.67 -21.18 -2.12
N PRO A 141 -3.66 -21.75 -1.45
CA PRO A 141 -2.25 -21.59 -1.85
C PRO A 141 -1.89 -22.50 -3.04
N VAL A 142 -2.65 -22.45 -4.14
CA VAL A 142 -2.46 -23.34 -5.29
C VAL A 142 -2.41 -22.56 -6.59
N GLY A 143 -1.35 -22.79 -7.37
CA GLY A 143 -1.23 -22.35 -8.75
C GLY A 143 -1.53 -23.49 -9.73
N VAL A 144 -2.17 -23.16 -10.85
CA VAL A 144 -2.57 -24.10 -11.89
C VAL A 144 -2.04 -23.65 -13.25
N LEU A 145 -1.33 -24.54 -13.93
CA LEU A 145 -0.85 -24.37 -15.30
C LEU A 145 -1.59 -25.37 -16.21
N MET A 146 -2.22 -24.87 -17.25
CA MET A 146 -3.01 -25.68 -18.19
C MET A 146 -2.39 -25.62 -19.58
N LEU A 147 -1.90 -26.75 -20.08
CA LEU A 147 -1.26 -26.90 -21.38
C LEU A 147 -2.20 -27.55 -22.40
N PRO A 148 -2.15 -27.16 -23.67
CA PRO A 148 -2.74 -27.97 -24.76
C PRO A 148 -2.08 -29.34 -24.86
N GLU A 149 -2.80 -30.32 -25.44
CA GLU A 149 -2.34 -31.69 -25.60
C GLU A 149 -0.98 -31.79 -26.34
N ALA A 150 -0.74 -30.88 -27.29
CA ALA A 150 0.54 -30.79 -28.01
C ALA A 150 1.79 -30.61 -27.10
N TYR A 151 1.58 -30.09 -25.92
CA TYR A 151 2.64 -29.84 -24.93
C TYR A 151 2.55 -30.77 -23.71
N ARG A 152 1.88 -31.90 -23.82
CA ARG A 152 1.82 -32.95 -22.77
C ARG A 152 3.21 -33.39 -22.31
N GLY A 153 4.24 -33.29 -23.17
CA GLY A 153 5.62 -33.61 -22.87
C GLY A 153 6.39 -32.59 -22.04
N ALA A 154 5.83 -31.38 -21.83
CA ALA A 154 6.51 -30.34 -21.05
C ALA A 154 6.81 -30.81 -19.62
N THR A 155 7.93 -30.38 -19.08
CA THR A 155 8.41 -30.75 -17.74
C THR A 155 8.46 -29.53 -16.83
N LEU A 156 8.29 -29.76 -15.53
CA LEU A 156 8.40 -28.74 -14.50
C LEU A 156 9.55 -29.13 -13.55
N THR A 157 10.49 -28.21 -13.36
CA THR A 157 11.57 -28.34 -12.38
C THR A 157 11.45 -27.23 -11.34
N LEU A 158 12.00 -27.48 -10.15
CA LEU A 158 11.98 -26.52 -9.04
C LEU A 158 13.39 -26.19 -8.64
N GLU A 159 13.59 -24.92 -8.31
CA GLU A 159 14.86 -24.43 -7.78
C GLU A 159 14.62 -23.64 -6.50
N ARG A 160 15.42 -23.93 -5.50
CA ARG A 160 15.47 -23.22 -4.23
C ARG A 160 16.26 -21.92 -4.42
N PRO A 161 15.88 -20.78 -3.80
CA PRO A 161 16.70 -19.59 -3.79
C PRO A 161 18.08 -19.87 -3.16
N SER A 162 19.13 -19.23 -3.67
CA SER A 162 20.49 -19.40 -3.16
C SER A 162 20.70 -18.64 -1.84
N PHE A 163 20.32 -19.24 -0.73
CA PHE A 163 20.44 -18.63 0.60
C PHE A 163 21.87 -18.71 1.19
N GLY A 164 22.82 -19.32 0.48
CA GLY A 164 24.23 -19.38 0.87
C GLY A 164 24.50 -20.09 2.18
N ASN A 165 25.74 -19.98 2.63
CA ASN A 165 26.24 -20.54 3.90
C ASN A 165 26.73 -19.46 4.89
N GLY A 166 26.47 -18.19 4.63
CA GLY A 166 26.84 -17.07 5.49
C GLY A 166 28.32 -16.66 5.42
N THR A 167 29.11 -17.23 4.51
CA THR A 167 30.53 -16.90 4.39
C THR A 167 30.84 -15.66 3.55
N GLN A 168 29.86 -15.12 2.82
CA GLN A 168 30.03 -13.83 2.17
C GLN A 168 29.89 -12.71 3.22
N ALA A 169 30.97 -11.92 3.35
CA ALA A 169 30.88 -10.67 4.09
C ALA A 169 29.73 -9.81 3.49
N ALA A 170 28.95 -9.18 4.36
CA ALA A 170 28.01 -8.17 3.93
C ALA A 170 28.81 -7.09 3.19
N GLU A 171 28.74 -7.08 1.86
CA GLU A 171 29.01 -5.83 1.16
C GLU A 171 27.98 -4.85 1.74
N ALA A 172 28.46 -3.70 2.19
CA ALA A 172 27.59 -2.67 2.72
C ALA A 172 26.70 -2.18 1.59
N GLY A 173 25.58 -2.87 1.37
CA GLY A 173 24.52 -2.46 0.47
C GLY A 173 23.90 -1.17 1.01
N ASN A 174 23.36 -0.34 0.12
CA ASN A 174 22.47 0.73 0.53
C ASN A 174 21.07 0.16 0.82
N SER A 175 20.17 0.96 1.35
CA SER A 175 18.80 0.55 1.68
C SER A 175 17.99 0.00 0.49
N VAL A 176 18.33 0.42 -0.73
CA VAL A 176 17.68 0.00 -1.98
C VAL A 176 18.23 -1.36 -2.47
N SER A 177 19.50 -1.65 -2.16
CA SER A 177 20.17 -2.90 -2.49
C SER A 177 20.89 -3.43 -1.25
N PRO A 178 20.16 -4.03 -0.31
CA PRO A 178 20.68 -4.36 1.01
C PRO A 178 21.60 -5.58 1.02
N GLY A 179 21.90 -6.17 -0.11
CA GLY A 179 22.83 -7.29 -0.26
C GLY A 179 22.22 -8.55 -0.87
N SER A 180 22.99 -9.63 -0.92
CA SER A 180 22.60 -10.90 -1.54
C SER A 180 21.83 -11.81 -0.57
N LEU A 181 20.91 -12.63 -1.10
CA LEU A 181 20.24 -13.72 -0.36
C LEU A 181 21.25 -14.70 0.26
N GLN A 182 22.46 -14.85 -0.32
CA GLN A 182 23.50 -15.74 0.20
C GLN A 182 23.98 -15.39 1.62
N GLN A 183 23.77 -14.15 2.08
CA GLN A 183 24.09 -13.72 3.45
C GLN A 183 23.15 -14.33 4.51
N LEU A 184 22.01 -14.88 4.11
CA LEU A 184 21.00 -15.39 5.03
C LEU A 184 21.38 -16.72 5.69
N ALA A 185 22.25 -17.51 5.07
CA ALA A 185 22.77 -18.77 5.63
C ALA A 185 21.68 -19.71 6.15
N LEU A 186 20.68 -20.01 5.31
CA LEU A 186 19.67 -21.00 5.67
C LEU A 186 20.21 -22.42 5.50
N PRO A 187 19.76 -23.37 6.34
CA PRO A 187 20.15 -24.77 6.21
C PRO A 187 19.72 -25.36 4.86
N ASP A 188 20.29 -26.49 4.48
CA ASP A 188 19.87 -27.21 3.28
C ASP A 188 18.41 -27.60 3.35
N ALA A 189 17.73 -27.53 2.22
CA ALA A 189 16.34 -27.95 2.11
C ALA A 189 16.21 -29.46 2.03
N ASN A 190 15.13 -30.00 2.55
CA ASN A 190 14.76 -31.41 2.40
C ASN A 190 14.09 -31.58 1.02
N LEU A 191 14.68 -32.38 0.14
CA LEU A 191 14.07 -32.73 -1.14
C LEU A 191 12.85 -33.64 -0.92
N GLU A 192 11.81 -33.39 -1.67
CA GLU A 192 10.55 -34.15 -1.63
C GLU A 192 10.33 -34.83 -2.99
N THR A 193 10.13 -36.13 -2.96
CA THR A 193 9.76 -36.92 -4.15
C THR A 193 8.87 -38.05 -3.70
N GLU A 194 7.54 -37.88 -3.83
CA GLU A 194 6.54 -38.85 -3.36
C GLU A 194 5.26 -38.70 -4.22
N ASP A 195 4.66 -39.82 -4.61
CA ASP A 195 3.36 -39.87 -5.33
C ASP A 195 3.27 -38.96 -6.57
N GLY A 196 4.38 -38.82 -7.30
CA GLY A 196 4.47 -37.93 -8.47
C GLY A 196 4.58 -36.44 -8.12
N MET A 197 4.68 -36.10 -6.86
CA MET A 197 5.03 -34.76 -6.38
C MET A 197 6.55 -34.61 -6.34
N ILE A 198 7.03 -33.43 -6.70
CA ILE A 198 8.43 -33.06 -6.59
C ILE A 198 8.52 -31.67 -5.96
N GLY A 199 9.61 -31.40 -5.23
CA GLY A 199 9.88 -30.11 -4.64
C GLY A 199 10.83 -30.16 -3.45
N PHE A 200 10.65 -29.25 -2.53
CA PHE A 200 11.47 -29.19 -1.32
C PHE A 200 10.74 -28.55 -0.15
N SER A 201 11.23 -28.83 1.05
CA SER A 201 10.82 -28.19 2.29
C SER A 201 12.02 -27.53 2.96
N GLN A 202 11.88 -26.26 3.32
CA GLN A 202 12.94 -25.39 3.83
C GLN A 202 12.64 -24.95 5.25
N LYS A 203 13.58 -25.19 6.18
CA LYS A 203 13.57 -24.52 7.49
C LYS A 203 14.09 -23.09 7.30
N VAL A 204 13.35 -22.11 7.80
CA VAL A 204 13.71 -20.68 7.75
C VAL A 204 14.33 -20.25 9.08
N ASP A 205 13.60 -20.44 10.18
CA ASP A 205 14.05 -20.20 11.55
C ASP A 205 13.37 -21.18 12.52
N ASP A 206 13.41 -20.90 13.83
CA ASP A 206 12.84 -21.83 14.83
C ASP A 206 11.31 -21.82 14.87
N ARG A 207 10.66 -20.87 14.21
CA ARG A 207 9.18 -20.71 14.17
C ARG A 207 8.61 -20.78 12.77
N THR A 208 9.47 -20.90 11.76
CA THR A 208 9.06 -20.76 10.36
C THR A 208 9.75 -21.81 9.50
N ALA A 209 8.96 -22.54 8.75
CA ALA A 209 9.38 -23.38 7.65
C ALA A 209 8.38 -23.25 6.50
N TYR A 210 8.75 -23.61 5.31
CA TYR A 210 7.83 -23.68 4.17
C TYR A 210 8.15 -24.87 3.28
N SER A 211 7.17 -25.26 2.47
CA SER A 211 7.30 -26.30 1.46
C SER A 211 6.80 -25.77 0.12
N LEU A 212 7.60 -25.91 -0.93
CA LEU A 212 7.24 -25.64 -2.32
C LEU A 212 7.21 -26.95 -3.06
N LEU A 213 6.01 -27.38 -3.49
CA LEU A 213 5.79 -28.64 -4.19
C LEU A 213 5.03 -28.42 -5.49
N CYS A 214 5.26 -29.29 -6.46
CA CYS A 214 4.44 -29.37 -7.67
C CYS A 214 4.11 -30.81 -8.04
N LYS A 215 3.02 -30.99 -8.82
CA LYS A 215 2.55 -32.25 -9.36
C LYS A 215 2.04 -32.06 -10.78
N LYS A 216 2.41 -32.97 -11.67
CA LYS A 216 1.91 -33.01 -13.05
C LYS A 216 0.86 -34.09 -13.21
N CYS A 217 -0.30 -33.71 -13.75
CA CYS A 217 -1.43 -34.60 -14.03
C CYS A 217 -1.87 -34.40 -15.49
N GLY A 218 -1.30 -35.24 -16.39
CA GLY A 218 -1.54 -35.10 -17.83
C GLY A 218 -1.00 -33.79 -18.41
N THR A 219 -1.90 -32.91 -18.86
CA THR A 219 -1.60 -31.57 -19.39
C THR A 219 -1.78 -30.47 -18.35
N THR A 220 -2.14 -30.81 -17.12
CA THR A 220 -2.25 -29.88 -16.02
C THR A 220 -1.08 -30.04 -15.06
N LEU A 221 -0.51 -28.92 -14.62
CA LEU A 221 0.49 -28.90 -13.57
C LEU A 221 -0.06 -28.05 -12.43
N TYR A 222 0.04 -28.59 -11.22
CA TYR A 222 -0.32 -27.92 -9.98
C TYR A 222 0.96 -27.60 -9.21
N TYR A 223 1.00 -26.45 -8.56
CA TYR A 223 2.04 -26.13 -7.59
C TYR A 223 1.43 -25.46 -6.36
N THR A 224 2.11 -25.59 -5.24
CA THR A 224 1.71 -24.96 -3.99
C THR A 224 2.93 -24.56 -3.19
N ALA A 225 2.82 -23.46 -2.45
CA ALA A 225 3.79 -23.10 -1.43
C ALA A 225 3.05 -22.83 -0.11
N VAL A 226 3.46 -23.50 0.96
CA VAL A 226 2.79 -23.43 2.26
C VAL A 226 3.80 -23.19 3.36
N GLN A 227 3.52 -22.18 4.19
CA GLN A 227 4.30 -21.87 5.39
C GLN A 227 3.68 -22.53 6.62
N ALA A 228 4.52 -23.04 7.52
CA ALA A 228 4.12 -23.59 8.82
C ALA A 228 5.22 -23.40 9.86
N GLU A 229 4.96 -23.82 11.09
CA GLU A 229 5.93 -23.74 12.19
C GLU A 229 7.05 -24.80 12.13
N SER A 230 6.88 -25.87 11.33
CA SER A 230 7.92 -26.89 11.12
C SER A 230 7.92 -27.41 9.68
N VAL A 231 9.04 -28.00 9.27
CA VAL A 231 9.24 -28.61 7.95
C VAL A 231 8.20 -29.73 7.71
N GLU A 232 7.99 -30.59 8.70
CA GLU A 232 7.05 -31.71 8.59
C GLU A 232 5.62 -31.23 8.40
N LYS A 233 5.21 -30.16 9.12
CA LYS A 233 3.87 -29.61 8.97
C LYS A 233 3.71 -28.89 7.64
N ALA A 234 4.69 -28.11 7.20
CA ALA A 234 4.68 -27.43 5.90
C ALA A 234 4.55 -28.45 4.75
N SER A 235 5.38 -29.49 4.75
CA SER A 235 5.33 -30.58 3.76
C SER A 235 3.96 -31.28 3.74
N ARG A 236 3.46 -31.67 4.92
CA ARG A 236 2.15 -32.33 5.03
C ARG A 236 1.02 -31.46 4.49
N LEU A 237 0.98 -30.18 4.85
CA LEU A 237 -0.06 -29.26 4.38
C LEU A 237 0.05 -29.02 2.88
N ALA A 238 1.25 -28.85 2.33
CA ALA A 238 1.45 -28.70 0.89
C ALA A 238 0.98 -29.93 0.10
N LYS A 239 1.28 -31.14 0.55
CA LYS A 239 0.78 -32.38 -0.05
C LYS A 239 -0.75 -32.46 -0.03
N LEU A 240 -1.38 -32.10 1.10
CA LEU A 240 -2.84 -32.06 1.21
C LEU A 240 -3.47 -31.05 0.21
N GLU A 241 -2.88 -29.88 0.04
CA GLU A 241 -3.37 -28.88 -0.92
C GLU A 241 -3.25 -29.37 -2.37
N LEU A 242 -2.15 -30.03 -2.75
CA LEU A 242 -1.98 -30.60 -4.09
C LEU A 242 -2.96 -31.76 -4.37
N CYS A 243 -3.13 -32.66 -3.42
CA CYS A 243 -4.11 -33.74 -3.54
C CYS A 243 -5.53 -33.20 -3.70
N ALA A 244 -5.91 -32.23 -2.86
CA ALA A 244 -7.24 -31.62 -2.95
C ALA A 244 -7.45 -30.85 -4.27
N ALA A 245 -6.40 -30.22 -4.80
CA ALA A 245 -6.47 -29.53 -6.10
C ALA A 245 -6.61 -30.52 -7.26
N GLU A 246 -5.86 -31.63 -7.24
CA GLU A 246 -5.97 -32.72 -8.21
C GLU A 246 -7.36 -33.35 -8.20
N ASP A 247 -7.87 -33.72 -7.03
CA ASP A 247 -9.21 -34.30 -6.86
C ASP A 247 -10.32 -33.38 -7.36
N MET A 248 -10.16 -32.08 -7.18
CA MET A 248 -11.10 -31.08 -7.67
C MET A 248 -11.03 -30.89 -9.17
N GLY A 249 -9.84 -30.98 -9.75
CA GLY A 249 -9.55 -30.80 -11.16
C GLY A 249 -9.51 -29.33 -11.62
N ALA A 250 -8.66 -29.05 -12.60
CA ALA A 250 -8.35 -27.69 -13.07
C ALA A 250 -9.58 -26.90 -13.55
N GLU A 251 -10.50 -27.53 -14.27
CA GLU A 251 -11.68 -26.81 -14.79
C GLU A 251 -12.64 -26.35 -13.68
N LYS A 252 -12.82 -27.14 -12.63
CA LYS A 252 -13.64 -26.74 -11.47
C LYS A 252 -12.95 -25.64 -10.66
N LEU A 253 -11.64 -25.73 -10.46
CA LEU A 253 -10.84 -24.68 -9.84
C LEU A 253 -10.93 -23.37 -10.62
N LEU A 254 -10.81 -23.42 -11.95
CA LEU A 254 -10.94 -22.27 -12.84
C LEU A 254 -12.33 -21.63 -12.76
N GLN A 255 -13.40 -22.45 -12.69
CA GLN A 255 -14.76 -21.93 -12.53
C GLN A 255 -14.96 -21.22 -11.19
N GLN A 256 -14.42 -21.77 -10.09
CA GLN A 256 -14.47 -21.14 -8.77
C GLN A 256 -13.68 -19.83 -8.74
N HIS A 257 -12.47 -19.83 -9.30
CA HIS A 257 -11.61 -18.69 -9.45
C HIS A 257 -12.29 -17.55 -10.23
N LYS A 258 -12.84 -17.84 -11.43
CA LYS A 258 -13.57 -16.85 -12.24
C LYS A 258 -14.80 -16.30 -11.52
N ARG A 259 -15.55 -17.14 -10.78
CA ARG A 259 -16.71 -16.69 -10.00
C ARG A 259 -16.30 -15.71 -8.90
N TRP A 260 -15.19 -15.96 -8.22
CA TRP A 260 -14.67 -15.06 -7.20
C TRP A 260 -14.33 -13.69 -7.81
N TRP A 261 -13.60 -13.65 -8.92
CA TRP A 261 -13.25 -12.41 -9.62
C TRP A 261 -14.47 -11.67 -10.15
N GLN A 262 -15.46 -12.38 -10.66
CA GLN A 262 -16.72 -11.78 -11.09
C GLN A 262 -17.45 -11.10 -9.92
N GLN A 263 -17.45 -11.71 -8.74
CA GLN A 263 -18.03 -11.11 -7.53
C GLN A 263 -17.23 -9.90 -7.07
N TYR A 264 -15.90 -9.98 -7.11
CA TYR A 264 -15.01 -8.88 -6.76
C TYR A 264 -15.27 -7.65 -7.64
N TRP A 265 -15.20 -7.79 -8.95
CA TRP A 265 -15.47 -6.72 -9.90
C TRP A 265 -16.94 -6.25 -9.93
N GLY A 266 -17.85 -7.05 -9.42
CA GLY A 266 -19.26 -6.68 -9.24
C GLY A 266 -19.50 -5.65 -8.15
N LYS A 267 -18.51 -5.39 -7.26
CA LYS A 267 -18.66 -4.45 -6.15
C LYS A 267 -18.60 -3.00 -6.59
N SER A 268 -17.72 -2.65 -7.51
CA SER A 268 -17.59 -1.29 -8.07
C SER A 268 -17.01 -1.32 -9.47
N SER A 269 -17.19 -0.22 -10.21
CA SER A 269 -16.58 -0.05 -11.53
C SER A 269 -16.53 1.42 -11.91
N LEU A 270 -15.69 1.78 -12.88
CA LEU A 270 -15.69 3.10 -13.48
C LEU A 270 -15.50 3.03 -14.99
N GLN A 271 -15.91 4.10 -15.68
CA GLN A 271 -15.71 4.35 -17.10
C GLN A 271 -15.36 5.81 -17.28
N LEU A 272 -14.18 6.08 -17.79
CA LEU A 272 -13.63 7.41 -17.98
C LEU A 272 -13.33 7.68 -19.44
N PRO A 273 -13.29 8.96 -19.87
CA PRO A 273 -12.79 9.31 -21.21
C PRO A 273 -11.28 9.19 -21.34
N ASP A 274 -10.59 8.78 -20.29
CA ASP A 274 -9.13 8.65 -20.22
C ASP A 274 -8.76 7.20 -19.88
N GLU A 275 -8.26 6.46 -20.88
CA GLU A 275 -7.88 5.05 -20.73
C GLU A 275 -6.72 4.84 -19.75
N THR A 276 -5.81 5.83 -19.63
CA THR A 276 -4.68 5.74 -18.68
C THR A 276 -5.19 5.73 -17.25
N LEU A 277 -6.11 6.62 -16.90
CA LEU A 277 -6.69 6.66 -15.55
C LEU A 277 -7.55 5.43 -15.26
N GLU A 278 -8.27 4.90 -16.27
CA GLU A 278 -8.95 3.61 -16.12
C GLU A 278 -7.97 2.48 -15.82
N GLN A 279 -6.86 2.41 -16.56
CA GLN A 279 -5.81 1.40 -16.33
C GLN A 279 -5.21 1.52 -14.93
N LEU A 280 -4.88 2.72 -14.46
CA LEU A 280 -4.38 2.95 -13.10
C LEU A 280 -5.35 2.39 -12.06
N TRP A 281 -6.63 2.72 -12.17
CA TRP A 281 -7.63 2.29 -11.19
C TRP A 281 -7.89 0.77 -11.23
N TYR A 282 -8.08 0.17 -12.41
CA TYR A 282 -8.37 -1.25 -12.52
C TYR A 282 -7.16 -2.13 -12.16
N ARG A 283 -5.94 -1.74 -12.53
CA ARG A 283 -4.72 -2.46 -12.18
C ARG A 283 -4.44 -2.38 -10.68
N ALA A 284 -4.59 -1.22 -10.05
CA ALA A 284 -4.45 -1.10 -8.60
C ALA A 284 -5.46 -1.98 -7.85
N ASN A 285 -6.72 -2.02 -8.28
CA ASN A 285 -7.72 -2.93 -7.68
C ASN A 285 -7.39 -4.41 -7.92
N TYR A 286 -6.81 -4.75 -9.08
CA TYR A 286 -6.27 -6.08 -9.31
C TYR A 286 -5.14 -6.40 -8.33
N PHE A 287 -4.16 -5.52 -8.17
CA PHE A 287 -3.04 -5.71 -7.24
C PHE A 287 -3.50 -5.80 -5.78
N LEU A 288 -4.51 -5.05 -5.39
CA LEU A 288 -5.13 -5.16 -4.07
C LEU A 288 -5.68 -6.57 -3.83
N ALA A 289 -6.47 -7.09 -4.73
CA ALA A 289 -7.05 -8.43 -4.62
C ALA A 289 -5.99 -9.54 -4.71
N ALA A 290 -4.98 -9.34 -5.57
CA ALA A 290 -3.87 -10.27 -5.75
C ALA A 290 -2.92 -10.30 -4.54
N GLY A 291 -2.79 -9.17 -3.82
CA GLY A 291 -1.84 -9.02 -2.71
C GLY A 291 -2.45 -9.11 -1.31
N SER A 292 -3.77 -9.11 -1.17
CA SER A 292 -4.42 -8.98 0.14
C SER A 292 -5.64 -9.89 0.28
N GLU A 293 -5.51 -10.93 1.08
CA GLU A 293 -6.57 -11.90 1.39
C GLU A 293 -6.87 -11.95 2.90
N PRO A 294 -8.12 -11.84 3.33
CA PRO A 294 -8.49 -11.93 4.73
C PRO A 294 -7.91 -13.16 5.44
N GLY A 295 -7.31 -12.93 6.63
CA GLY A 295 -6.68 -13.98 7.42
C GLY A 295 -5.21 -14.27 7.08
N ASN A 296 -4.65 -13.57 6.08
CA ASN A 296 -3.23 -13.67 5.70
C ASN A 296 -2.46 -12.40 6.06
N ALA A 297 -1.14 -12.41 5.81
CA ALA A 297 -0.29 -11.26 6.04
C ALA A 297 -0.67 -10.10 5.10
N PRO A 298 -0.68 -8.85 5.59
CA PRO A 298 -0.90 -7.69 4.73
C PRO A 298 0.30 -7.45 3.82
N MET A 299 0.08 -6.65 2.78
CA MET A 299 1.14 -6.24 1.85
C MET A 299 2.18 -5.36 2.54
N PRO A 300 3.47 -5.75 2.53
CA PRO A 300 4.58 -4.83 2.75
C PRO A 300 4.87 -4.03 1.48
N LEU A 301 6.02 -3.36 1.39
CA LEU A 301 6.40 -2.50 0.26
C LEU A 301 6.18 -3.15 -1.13
N GLN A 302 6.55 -4.42 -1.31
CA GLN A 302 6.44 -5.13 -2.59
C GLN A 302 5.14 -5.95 -2.75
N GLY A 303 4.20 -5.83 -1.82
CA GLY A 303 3.00 -6.67 -1.83
C GLY A 303 3.32 -8.15 -1.56
N VAL A 304 2.64 -9.04 -2.27
CA VAL A 304 2.87 -10.48 -2.14
C VAL A 304 4.15 -10.94 -2.85
N TRP A 305 4.61 -10.20 -3.86
CA TRP A 305 5.79 -10.54 -4.69
C TRP A 305 7.12 -10.16 -4.03
N CYS A 306 8.19 -10.80 -4.44
CA CYS A 306 9.57 -10.47 -4.09
C CYS A 306 10.41 -10.22 -5.34
N ALA A 307 11.56 -9.57 -5.16
CA ALA A 307 12.61 -9.53 -6.16
C ALA A 307 13.11 -10.95 -6.47
N ASP A 308 13.39 -11.21 -7.74
CA ASP A 308 13.92 -12.49 -8.23
C ASP A 308 15.20 -12.27 -9.02
N ASP A 309 16.24 -11.82 -8.30
CA ASP A 309 17.57 -11.48 -8.82
C ASP A 309 18.71 -11.87 -7.85
N ASP A 310 18.45 -12.83 -6.95
CA ASP A 310 19.36 -13.30 -5.90
C ASP A 310 19.77 -12.21 -4.88
N GLN A 311 19.11 -11.04 -4.91
CA GLN A 311 19.31 -9.98 -3.93
C GLN A 311 18.24 -10.05 -2.83
N LEU A 312 18.55 -9.45 -1.69
CA LEU A 312 17.53 -9.12 -0.70
C LEU A 312 16.54 -8.12 -1.31
N PRO A 313 15.24 -8.18 -0.95
CA PRO A 313 14.28 -7.23 -1.48
C PRO A 313 14.66 -5.79 -1.08
N PRO A 314 14.40 -4.80 -1.95
CA PRO A 314 14.57 -3.40 -1.61
C PRO A 314 13.93 -3.09 -0.27
N TRP A 315 14.64 -2.34 0.58
CA TRP A 315 14.21 -2.05 1.96
C TRP A 315 13.76 -3.28 2.75
N LYS A 316 14.39 -4.47 2.49
CA LYS A 316 14.07 -5.77 3.13
C LYS A 316 12.63 -6.23 2.95
N GLY A 317 11.86 -5.57 2.07
CA GLY A 317 10.43 -5.78 1.97
C GLY A 317 9.68 -5.43 3.27
N ASP A 318 10.10 -4.39 3.97
CA ASP A 318 9.58 -3.99 5.27
C ASP A 318 8.20 -3.32 5.21
N TYR A 319 7.64 -3.00 6.40
CA TYR A 319 6.50 -2.12 6.57
C TYR A 319 7.01 -0.73 6.91
N HIS A 320 6.92 0.17 5.94
CA HIS A 320 7.35 1.56 6.03
C HIS A 320 6.14 2.44 6.35
N ASN A 321 6.01 2.85 7.62
CA ASN A 321 4.79 3.50 8.16
C ASN A 321 4.91 5.03 8.23
N ASP A 322 5.81 5.63 7.50
CA ASP A 322 5.91 7.10 7.38
C ASP A 322 5.16 7.66 6.16
N LEU A 323 4.79 6.80 5.20
CA LEU A 323 3.82 7.03 4.13
C LEU A 323 3.46 5.77 3.33
N ASN A 324 4.45 4.89 3.01
CA ASN A 324 4.28 3.83 2.01
C ASN A 324 3.15 2.87 2.39
N THR A 325 3.11 2.39 3.62
CA THR A 325 2.07 1.46 4.07
C THR A 325 0.69 2.11 4.06
N GLN A 326 0.62 3.39 4.45
CA GLN A 326 -0.63 4.15 4.44
C GLN A 326 -1.14 4.35 3.01
N PHE A 327 -0.26 4.67 2.06
CA PHE A 327 -0.65 4.83 0.66
C PHE A 327 -0.99 3.49 -0.01
N THR A 328 -0.35 2.39 0.39
CA THR A 328 -0.73 1.04 -0.05
C THR A 328 -2.20 0.74 0.27
N TYR A 329 -2.72 1.24 1.40
CA TYR A 329 -4.07 0.99 1.88
C TYR A 329 -4.94 2.26 1.93
N CYS A 330 -4.83 3.18 0.96
CA CYS A 330 -5.62 4.42 0.95
C CYS A 330 -6.90 4.33 0.10
N HIS A 331 -6.92 3.54 -1.00
CA HIS A 331 -7.99 3.59 -2.01
C HIS A 331 -9.12 2.58 -1.80
N TYR A 332 -8.90 1.49 -1.08
CA TYR A 332 -9.76 0.30 -1.03
C TYR A 332 -11.19 0.58 -0.54
N LEU A 333 -11.34 1.52 0.38
CA LEU A 333 -12.65 1.85 0.95
C LEU A 333 -13.55 2.51 -0.10
N THR A 334 -13.06 3.54 -0.78
CA THR A 334 -13.81 4.21 -1.85
C THR A 334 -14.04 3.26 -3.04
N ALA A 335 -13.08 2.37 -3.34
CA ALA A 335 -13.25 1.29 -4.32
C ALA A 335 -14.27 0.20 -3.89
N ASN A 336 -14.84 0.31 -2.69
CA ASN A 336 -15.83 -0.63 -2.14
C ASN A 336 -15.29 -2.08 -1.95
N HIS A 337 -14.01 -2.20 -1.54
CA HIS A 337 -13.34 -3.46 -1.22
C HIS A 337 -12.87 -3.51 0.25
N PRO A 338 -13.76 -3.25 1.24
CA PRO A 338 -13.37 -3.11 2.64
C PRO A 338 -12.70 -4.37 3.21
N GLU A 339 -13.06 -5.56 2.73
CA GLU A 339 -12.51 -6.82 3.24
C GLU A 339 -11.01 -6.95 2.95
N GLN A 340 -10.57 -6.56 1.74
CA GLN A 340 -9.16 -6.64 1.34
C GLN A 340 -8.28 -5.66 2.10
N GLY A 341 -8.76 -4.43 2.32
CA GLY A 341 -7.97 -3.44 3.07
C GLY A 341 -8.01 -3.63 4.58
N LYS A 342 -9.10 -4.22 5.12
CA LYS A 342 -9.21 -4.52 6.55
C LYS A 342 -8.13 -5.48 7.04
N VAL A 343 -7.51 -6.25 6.16
CA VAL A 343 -6.37 -7.14 6.47
C VAL A 343 -5.26 -6.37 7.19
N PHE A 344 -4.93 -5.16 6.75
CA PHE A 344 -3.93 -4.33 7.38
C PHE A 344 -4.38 -3.81 8.77
N LEU A 345 -5.64 -3.41 8.91
CA LEU A 345 -6.17 -2.97 10.21
C LEU A 345 -6.21 -4.11 11.24
N ASP A 346 -6.58 -5.32 10.82
CA ASP A 346 -6.56 -6.51 11.68
C ASP A 346 -5.12 -6.88 12.09
N TYR A 347 -4.16 -6.72 11.19
CA TYR A 347 -2.75 -6.89 11.49
C TYR A 347 -2.25 -5.86 12.51
N LEU A 348 -2.47 -4.56 12.29
CA LEU A 348 -2.11 -3.52 13.26
C LEU A 348 -2.76 -3.76 14.62
N TRP A 349 -4.00 -4.20 14.63
CA TRP A 349 -4.69 -4.56 15.87
C TRP A 349 -4.03 -5.72 16.59
N SER A 350 -3.55 -6.73 15.86
CA SER A 350 -2.82 -7.87 16.42
C SER A 350 -1.46 -7.49 17.00
N LEU A 351 -0.83 -6.43 16.47
CA LEU A 351 0.47 -5.93 16.92
C LEU A 351 0.40 -5.09 18.21
N ARG A 352 -0.77 -4.78 18.77
CA ARG A 352 -0.88 -3.93 19.97
C ARG A 352 0.00 -4.37 21.16
N PRO A 353 0.15 -5.68 21.49
CA PRO A 353 1.07 -6.10 22.55
C PRO A 353 2.53 -5.74 22.25
N GLN A 354 2.96 -5.85 20.98
CA GLN A 354 4.29 -5.47 20.55
C GLN A 354 4.45 -3.94 20.53
N ALA A 355 3.43 -3.20 20.07
CA ALA A 355 3.40 -1.75 20.11
C ALA A 355 3.49 -1.18 21.55
N ALA A 356 2.80 -1.80 22.49
CA ALA A 356 2.91 -1.44 23.91
C ALA A 356 4.29 -1.77 24.50
N LYS A 357 4.88 -2.90 24.08
CA LYS A 357 6.25 -3.25 24.47
C LYS A 357 7.27 -2.26 23.93
N PHE A 358 7.12 -1.84 22.67
CA PHE A 358 7.99 -0.86 22.03
C PHE A 358 7.84 0.54 22.67
N ALA A 359 6.61 1.00 22.91
CA ALA A 359 6.33 2.26 23.60
C ALA A 359 7.05 2.30 24.96
N ARG A 360 6.94 1.25 25.76
CA ARG A 360 7.61 1.16 27.07
C ARG A 360 9.13 1.08 26.96
N ALA A 361 9.66 0.27 26.04
CA ALA A 361 11.10 0.02 25.96
C ALA A 361 11.85 1.18 25.30
N PHE A 362 11.27 1.76 24.24
CA PHE A 362 11.92 2.82 23.48
C PHE A 362 11.55 4.22 23.99
N TYR A 363 10.25 4.52 24.09
CA TYR A 363 9.79 5.86 24.52
C TYR A 363 9.74 6.02 26.03
N GLY A 364 9.69 4.93 26.79
CA GLY A 364 9.55 4.95 28.26
C GLY A 364 8.12 5.28 28.73
N THR A 365 7.12 5.13 27.84
CA THR A 365 5.73 5.57 28.04
C THR A 365 4.77 4.40 28.20
N ALA A 366 3.58 4.68 28.71
CA ALA A 366 2.41 3.81 28.58
C ALA A 366 1.85 3.83 27.13
N GLY A 367 0.73 3.18 26.92
CA GLY A 367 0.03 3.19 25.64
C GLY A 367 0.68 2.33 24.55
N VAL A 368 0.53 2.75 23.29
CA VAL A 368 1.05 2.02 22.11
C VAL A 368 1.73 2.97 21.13
N CYS A 369 2.85 2.52 20.59
CA CYS A 369 3.51 3.13 19.45
C CYS A 369 4.29 2.05 18.70
N LEU A 370 4.22 2.03 17.37
CA LEU A 370 5.02 1.18 16.49
C LEU A 370 6.17 1.98 15.89
N PRO A 371 7.32 1.35 15.61
CA PRO A 371 8.34 2.01 14.80
C PRO A 371 7.83 2.19 13.37
N SER A 372 8.25 3.25 12.68
CA SER A 372 7.83 3.47 11.29
C SER A 372 8.44 2.47 10.33
N VAL A 373 9.66 2.01 10.60
CA VAL A 373 10.36 0.99 9.82
C VAL A 373 10.37 -0.30 10.63
N MET A 374 9.54 -1.27 10.25
CA MET A 374 9.32 -2.47 11.05
C MET A 374 9.26 -3.76 10.24
N ASP A 375 9.62 -4.86 10.91
CA ASP A 375 9.40 -6.20 10.41
C ASP A 375 7.93 -6.67 10.56
N ILE A 376 7.64 -7.86 10.04
CA ILE A 376 6.28 -8.44 10.10
C ILE A 376 5.75 -8.67 11.54
N ASP A 377 6.61 -8.75 12.53
CA ASP A 377 6.23 -8.90 13.96
C ASP A 377 6.11 -7.54 14.67
N GLY A 378 6.25 -6.40 13.94
CA GLY A 378 6.18 -5.05 14.50
C GLY A 378 7.44 -4.63 15.27
N GLY A 379 8.55 -5.28 15.00
CA GLY A 379 9.83 -4.95 15.63
C GLY A 379 10.63 -3.93 14.83
N ALA A 380 11.28 -2.98 15.53
CA ALA A 380 12.12 -1.97 14.90
C ALA A 380 13.27 -2.61 14.13
N LEU A 381 13.48 -2.16 12.89
CA LEU A 381 14.62 -2.54 12.05
C LEU A 381 15.79 -1.57 12.18
N GLY A 382 15.58 -0.38 12.72
CA GLY A 382 16.51 0.72 12.69
C GLY A 382 16.46 1.47 11.37
N GLY A 383 17.46 2.29 11.12
CA GLY A 383 17.52 3.14 9.92
C GLY A 383 16.81 4.48 10.07
N TRP A 384 17.40 5.51 9.52
CA TRP A 384 16.83 6.88 9.43
C TRP A 384 16.17 7.39 10.71
N PRO A 385 16.91 7.43 11.84
CA PRO A 385 16.34 7.71 13.17
C PRO A 385 15.66 9.06 13.27
N MET A 386 16.01 10.01 12.42
CA MET A 386 15.46 11.36 12.42
C MET A 386 13.94 11.36 12.15
N TYR A 387 13.42 10.40 11.39
CA TYR A 387 12.00 10.30 11.10
C TYR A 387 11.40 8.91 11.39
N SER A 388 12.15 7.83 11.22
CA SER A 388 11.62 6.47 11.39
C SER A 388 11.18 6.16 12.83
N LEU A 389 11.72 6.90 13.78
CA LEU A 389 11.42 6.79 15.22
C LEU A 389 10.58 7.97 15.75
N SER A 390 9.95 8.76 14.86
CA SER A 390 8.99 9.80 15.26
C SER A 390 7.71 9.16 15.82
N PRO A 391 7.26 9.57 17.04
CA PRO A 391 6.08 9.00 17.67
C PRO A 391 4.76 9.36 16.96
N THR A 392 4.74 10.47 16.20
CA THR A 392 3.53 10.95 15.52
C THR A 392 3.14 10.12 14.32
N ASN A 393 4.05 9.34 13.71
CA ASN A 393 3.73 8.37 12.66
C ASN A 393 2.62 7.37 13.10
N GLN A 394 2.57 7.05 14.39
CA GLN A 394 1.50 6.22 14.97
C GLN A 394 0.11 6.83 14.78
N ILE A 395 -0.01 8.17 14.76
CA ILE A 395 -1.30 8.84 14.55
C ILE A 395 -1.81 8.62 13.12
N TRP A 396 -0.91 8.56 12.13
CA TRP A 396 -1.31 8.26 10.76
C TRP A 396 -1.88 6.84 10.63
N LEU A 397 -1.37 5.87 11.41
CA LEU A 397 -1.99 4.55 11.52
C LEU A 397 -3.37 4.61 12.19
N CYS A 398 -3.56 5.49 13.19
CA CYS A 398 -4.88 5.73 13.77
C CYS A 398 -5.88 6.28 12.74
N GLN A 399 -5.45 7.21 11.86
CA GLN A 399 -6.27 7.77 10.80
C GLN A 399 -6.87 6.66 9.91
N MET A 400 -6.10 5.60 9.60
CA MET A 400 -6.61 4.48 8.79
C MET A 400 -7.76 3.72 9.46
N PHE A 401 -7.73 3.55 10.80
CA PHE A 401 -8.84 2.98 11.56
C PHE A 401 -10.07 3.90 11.53
N TYR A 402 -9.87 5.21 11.66
CA TYR A 402 -10.97 6.17 11.65
C TYR A 402 -11.61 6.27 10.26
N GLU A 403 -10.83 6.24 9.18
CA GLU A 403 -11.32 6.22 7.80
C GLU A 403 -12.18 4.99 7.51
N TYR A 404 -11.79 3.81 8.03
CA TYR A 404 -12.62 2.62 7.90
C TYR A 404 -14.00 2.85 8.53
N TYR A 405 -14.05 3.35 9.76
CA TYR A 405 -15.31 3.70 10.42
C TYR A 405 -16.08 4.78 9.63
N ARG A 406 -15.42 5.86 9.26
CA ARG A 406 -16.02 6.99 8.56
C ARG A 406 -16.73 6.58 7.28
N LEU A 407 -16.10 5.70 6.47
CA LEU A 407 -16.66 5.26 5.20
C LEU A 407 -17.61 4.06 5.32
N THR A 408 -17.50 3.22 6.35
CA THR A 408 -18.41 2.09 6.54
C THR A 408 -19.62 2.41 7.42
N GLY A 409 -19.50 3.36 8.34
CA GLY A 409 -20.49 3.64 9.37
C GLY A 409 -20.58 2.57 10.47
N ASP A 410 -19.57 1.68 10.58
CA ASP A 410 -19.53 0.56 11.51
C ASP A 410 -19.28 1.07 12.96
N LYS A 411 -20.36 1.30 13.69
CA LYS A 411 -20.31 1.77 15.08
C LYS A 411 -19.68 0.76 16.05
N GLU A 412 -19.78 -0.52 15.77
CA GLU A 412 -19.13 -1.54 16.60
C GLU A 412 -17.61 -1.50 16.38
N PHE A 413 -17.14 -1.32 15.17
CA PHE A 413 -15.74 -1.09 14.87
C PHE A 413 -15.22 0.21 15.52
N LEU A 414 -16.01 1.29 15.51
CA LEU A 414 -15.67 2.52 16.24
C LEU A 414 -15.40 2.24 17.71
N ARG A 415 -16.33 1.55 18.39
CA ARG A 415 -16.29 1.28 19.82
C ARG A 415 -15.19 0.28 20.20
N THR A 416 -14.95 -0.76 19.37
CA THR A 416 -14.10 -1.90 19.74
C THR A 416 -12.70 -1.84 19.15
N ARG A 417 -12.48 -0.97 18.16
CA ARG A 417 -11.19 -0.84 17.45
C ARG A 417 -10.69 0.61 17.45
N VAL A 418 -11.47 1.54 16.93
CA VAL A 418 -11.01 2.93 16.72
C VAL A 418 -10.73 3.62 18.06
N GLU A 419 -11.73 3.73 18.92
CA GLU A 419 -11.60 4.40 20.22
C GLU A 419 -10.46 3.82 21.06
N PRO A 420 -10.36 2.49 21.29
CA PRO A 420 -9.26 1.95 22.07
C PRO A 420 -7.87 2.15 21.44
N TYR A 421 -7.77 2.14 20.09
CA TYR A 421 -6.49 2.35 19.41
C TYR A 421 -6.03 3.81 19.52
N PHE A 422 -6.93 4.77 19.30
CA PHE A 422 -6.67 6.20 19.48
C PHE A 422 -6.30 6.54 20.92
N THR A 423 -7.07 6.06 21.88
CA THR A 423 -6.82 6.33 23.32
C THR A 423 -5.47 5.76 23.75
N ALA A 424 -5.12 4.56 23.30
CA ALA A 424 -3.83 3.96 23.63
C ALA A 424 -2.65 4.71 22.97
N THR A 425 -2.84 5.24 21.73
CA THR A 425 -1.86 6.10 21.07
C THR A 425 -1.72 7.44 21.80
N ALA A 426 -2.83 8.06 22.17
CA ALA A 426 -2.81 9.32 22.93
C ALA A 426 -2.08 9.17 24.28
N ALA A 427 -2.29 8.05 24.99
CA ALA A 427 -1.58 7.79 26.26
C ALA A 427 -0.05 7.76 26.10
N CYS A 428 0.46 7.27 24.97
CA CYS A 428 1.90 7.31 24.69
C CYS A 428 2.38 8.76 24.42
N LEU A 429 1.64 9.50 23.60
CA LEU A 429 2.05 10.85 23.19
C LEU A 429 1.92 11.88 24.29
N GLU A 430 0.92 11.78 25.16
CA GLU A 430 0.75 12.69 26.30
C GLU A 430 1.95 12.67 27.26
N GLU A 431 2.55 11.50 27.48
CA GLU A 431 3.74 11.38 28.32
C GLU A 431 5.02 11.93 27.65
N LEU A 432 5.02 12.08 26.32
CA LEU A 432 6.13 12.67 25.56
C LEU A 432 6.03 14.19 25.42
N LEU A 433 4.80 14.72 25.35
CA LEU A 433 4.56 16.15 25.17
C LEU A 433 4.99 16.93 26.43
N GLN A 434 5.69 18.04 26.20
CA GLN A 434 6.21 18.94 27.24
C GLN A 434 5.61 20.32 27.03
N GLU A 435 5.46 21.10 28.11
CA GLU A 435 5.05 22.50 28.02
C GLU A 435 6.24 23.35 27.57
N GLY A 436 6.09 24.01 26.43
CA GLY A 436 7.08 24.97 25.91
C GLY A 436 7.06 26.31 26.64
N PRO A 437 7.97 27.19 26.30
CA PRO A 437 8.10 28.52 26.96
C PRO A 437 6.84 29.41 26.83
N ASP A 438 6.06 29.19 25.79
CA ASP A 438 4.79 29.88 25.47
C ASP A 438 3.54 29.20 26.07
N GLY A 439 3.73 28.16 26.87
CA GLY A 439 2.66 27.34 27.44
C GLY A 439 1.99 26.39 26.46
N LYS A 440 2.56 26.25 25.25
CA LYS A 440 2.08 25.29 24.26
C LYS A 440 2.77 23.93 24.40
N LEU A 441 2.08 22.87 24.01
CA LEU A 441 2.62 21.50 24.03
C LEU A 441 3.57 21.28 22.86
N VAL A 442 4.78 20.82 23.16
CA VAL A 442 5.82 20.51 22.19
C VAL A 442 6.40 19.12 22.41
N LEU A 443 6.87 18.50 21.35
CA LEU A 443 7.69 17.28 21.41
C LEU A 443 9.13 17.66 21.83
N PRO A 444 9.87 16.77 22.50
CA PRO A 444 11.28 17.00 22.87
C PRO A 444 12.21 17.27 21.69
N VAL A 445 11.93 16.59 20.56
CA VAL A 445 12.53 16.74 19.23
C VAL A 445 11.43 16.54 18.19
N SER A 446 11.59 17.17 17.03
CA SER A 446 10.61 17.14 15.95
C SER A 446 11.34 17.00 14.61
N SER A 447 10.71 16.31 13.68
CA SER A 447 11.22 16.10 12.33
C SER A 447 10.06 16.07 11.33
N SER A 448 10.39 15.93 10.06
CA SER A 448 9.42 15.65 9.01
C SER A 448 10.02 14.55 8.13
N PRO A 449 9.24 13.53 7.70
CA PRO A 449 9.80 12.40 6.98
C PRO A 449 10.74 12.79 5.84
N GLU A 450 11.96 12.28 5.93
CA GLU A 450 13.07 12.43 4.98
C GLU A 450 13.55 13.85 4.68
N ILE A 451 12.95 14.88 5.28
CA ILE A 451 13.44 16.27 5.14
C ILE A 451 14.83 16.38 5.75
N HIS A 452 15.78 16.89 4.95
CA HIS A 452 17.22 16.95 5.25
C HIS A 452 17.88 15.59 5.45
N ASP A 453 17.26 14.51 4.89
CA ASP A 453 17.75 13.13 4.99
C ASP A 453 18.08 12.72 6.43
N ASP A 454 19.25 12.16 6.68
CA ASP A 454 19.69 11.65 7.99
C ASP A 454 20.82 12.56 8.57
N GLU A 455 20.65 13.89 8.46
CA GLU A 455 21.60 14.89 8.90
C GLU A 455 21.11 15.65 10.16
N ALA A 456 21.97 16.44 10.79
CA ALA A 456 21.60 17.20 11.98
C ALA A 456 20.46 18.21 11.71
N ALA A 457 20.36 18.73 10.50
CA ALA A 457 19.31 19.65 10.06
C ALA A 457 17.91 19.01 10.05
N SER A 458 17.80 17.68 10.03
CA SER A 458 16.53 16.96 10.11
C SER A 458 15.78 17.20 11.43
N TRP A 459 16.48 17.61 12.49
CA TRP A 459 15.87 18.02 13.76
C TRP A 459 15.35 19.44 13.65
N LEU A 460 14.09 19.55 13.22
CA LEU A 460 13.40 20.81 13.03
C LEU A 460 13.02 21.47 14.37
N THR A 461 12.75 22.76 14.34
CA THR A 461 12.18 23.45 15.52
C THR A 461 10.83 22.81 15.89
N PRO A 462 10.68 22.29 17.11
CA PRO A 462 9.42 21.69 17.55
C PRO A 462 8.26 22.71 17.66
N ASN A 463 7.05 22.35 17.22
CA ASN A 463 6.74 21.15 16.45
C ASN A 463 6.81 21.48 14.95
N SER A 464 7.27 20.52 14.14
CA SER A 464 7.10 20.60 12.68
C SER A 464 5.62 20.62 12.30
N ASN A 465 5.28 21.14 11.14
CA ASN A 465 3.90 21.07 10.65
C ASN A 465 3.40 19.63 10.43
N TYR A 466 4.31 18.69 10.16
CA TYR A 466 3.99 17.27 10.14
C TYR A 466 3.49 16.79 11.50
N ASP A 467 4.25 17.04 12.56
CA ASP A 467 3.87 16.66 13.91
C ASP A 467 2.61 17.40 14.38
N LEU A 468 2.51 18.71 14.12
CA LEU A 468 1.34 19.51 14.50
C LEU A 468 0.06 19.05 13.83
N ALA A 469 0.10 18.78 12.52
CA ALA A 469 -1.08 18.30 11.80
C ALA A 469 -1.57 16.97 12.38
N LEU A 470 -0.66 16.04 12.67
CA LEU A 470 -0.99 14.74 13.25
C LEU A 470 -1.52 14.88 14.70
N LEU A 471 -0.88 15.71 15.54
CA LEU A 471 -1.34 15.94 16.92
C LEU A 471 -2.73 16.61 16.96
N HIS A 472 -2.97 17.63 16.13
CA HIS A 472 -4.31 18.22 15.98
C HIS A 472 -5.32 17.18 15.53
N TYR A 473 -4.96 16.39 14.51
CA TYR A 473 -5.83 15.31 14.03
C TYR A 473 -6.17 14.31 15.13
N LEU A 474 -5.20 13.88 15.93
CA LEU A 474 -5.41 12.93 17.05
C LEU A 474 -6.43 13.47 18.03
N PHE A 475 -6.19 14.64 18.61
CA PHE A 475 -7.05 15.18 19.66
C PHE A 475 -8.40 15.60 19.13
N HIS A 476 -8.48 16.22 17.95
CA HIS A 476 -9.72 16.54 17.29
C HIS A 476 -10.59 15.29 17.03
N THR A 477 -9.97 14.22 16.50
CA THR A 477 -10.67 12.97 16.21
C THR A 477 -11.16 12.29 17.49
N LEU A 478 -10.38 12.32 18.58
CA LEU A 478 -10.83 11.82 19.89
C LEU A 478 -12.05 12.58 20.41
N VAL A 479 -12.11 13.90 20.22
CA VAL A 479 -13.31 14.68 20.53
C VAL A 479 -14.52 14.17 19.71
N GLN A 480 -14.33 13.95 18.41
CA GLN A 480 -15.40 13.43 17.55
C GLN A 480 -15.85 12.01 17.98
N ILE A 481 -14.91 11.14 18.32
CA ILE A 481 -15.19 9.78 18.81
C ILE A 481 -16.03 9.84 20.10
N GLU A 482 -15.66 10.69 21.07
CA GLU A 482 -16.43 10.88 22.30
C GLU A 482 -17.88 11.32 22.02
N TYR A 483 -18.08 12.27 21.09
CA TYR A 483 -19.41 12.70 20.67
C TYR A 483 -20.19 11.56 20.00
N GLN A 484 -19.57 10.80 19.10
CA GLN A 484 -20.22 9.67 18.42
C GLN A 484 -20.62 8.54 19.37
N LEU A 485 -19.85 8.35 20.45
CA LEU A 485 -20.14 7.36 21.51
C LEU A 485 -21.06 7.91 22.61
N GLY A 486 -21.49 9.18 22.51
CA GLY A 486 -22.39 9.81 23.49
C GLY A 486 -21.74 10.11 24.86
N ASN A 487 -20.44 10.27 24.93
CA ASN A 487 -19.70 10.47 26.19
C ASN A 487 -18.64 11.60 26.08
N PRO A 488 -19.03 12.85 25.73
CA PRO A 488 -18.09 13.96 25.63
C PRO A 488 -17.57 14.38 27.00
N ARG A 489 -16.24 14.35 27.20
CA ARG A 489 -15.57 14.71 28.47
C ARG A 489 -14.89 16.08 28.45
N GLY A 490 -14.64 16.62 27.25
CA GLY A 490 -13.95 17.91 27.06
C GLY A 490 -12.43 17.86 27.29
N TYR A 491 -11.88 16.74 27.70
CA TYR A 491 -10.45 16.58 27.96
C TYR A 491 -9.62 16.77 26.69
N TRP A 492 -9.96 16.07 25.62
CA TRP A 492 -9.23 16.12 24.36
C TRP A 492 -9.32 17.49 23.68
N HIS A 493 -10.45 18.19 23.84
CA HIS A 493 -10.57 19.56 23.38
C HIS A 493 -9.60 20.51 24.12
N ALA A 494 -9.43 20.32 25.44
CA ALA A 494 -8.45 21.08 26.20
C ALA A 494 -7.00 20.76 25.80
N MET A 495 -6.70 19.51 25.43
CA MET A 495 -5.39 19.13 24.93
C MET A 495 -5.12 19.74 23.54
N GLU A 496 -6.08 19.69 22.61
CA GLU A 496 -5.98 20.33 21.29
C GLU A 496 -5.72 21.84 21.41
N ALA A 497 -6.39 22.54 22.32
CA ALA A 497 -6.24 23.98 22.53
C ALA A 497 -4.84 24.38 23.04
N LYS A 498 -4.10 23.47 23.62
CA LYS A 498 -2.70 23.68 24.04
C LYS A 498 -1.68 23.49 22.91
N LEU A 499 -2.07 23.00 21.75
CA LEU A 499 -1.17 22.94 20.59
C LEU A 499 -1.01 24.33 19.96
N ALA A 500 0.13 24.57 19.34
CA ALA A 500 0.32 25.73 18.48
C ALA A 500 -0.48 25.57 17.18
N PRO A 501 -0.91 26.65 16.51
CA PRO A 501 -1.44 26.56 15.16
C PRO A 501 -0.36 26.08 14.18
N LEU A 502 -0.78 25.61 12.99
CA LEU A 502 0.16 25.31 11.90
C LEU A 502 0.97 26.55 11.53
N SER A 503 2.24 26.38 11.26
CA SER A 503 3.14 27.43 10.80
C SER A 503 2.88 27.72 9.31
N VAL A 504 2.56 28.97 8.99
CA VAL A 504 2.18 29.41 7.64
C VAL A 504 2.98 30.63 7.25
N ASP A 505 3.56 30.60 6.07
CA ASP A 505 4.14 31.75 5.39
C ASP A 505 3.20 32.26 4.28
N THR A 506 3.16 33.55 4.03
CA THR A 506 2.21 34.14 3.07
C THR A 506 2.53 33.82 1.61
N GLU A 507 3.79 33.52 1.27
CA GLU A 507 4.25 33.26 -0.09
C GLU A 507 4.37 31.76 -0.35
N THR A 508 4.83 30.97 0.63
CA THR A 508 5.11 29.55 0.46
C THR A 508 4.04 28.63 1.08
N GLY A 509 3.06 29.19 1.79
CA GLY A 509 1.99 28.44 2.44
C GLY A 509 2.46 27.71 3.70
N LEU A 510 2.17 26.40 3.79
CA LEU A 510 2.57 25.56 4.93
C LEU A 510 4.10 25.44 4.99
N MET A 511 4.67 25.77 6.15
CA MET A 511 6.11 25.70 6.43
C MET A 511 6.51 24.30 6.91
N LEU A 512 7.80 23.96 6.89
CA LEU A 512 8.33 22.74 7.53
C LEU A 512 8.19 22.81 9.06
N SER A 513 8.55 23.95 9.62
CA SER A 513 8.53 24.23 11.06
C SER A 513 8.36 25.74 11.30
N PRO A 514 8.22 26.23 12.54
CA PRO A 514 8.03 27.67 12.81
C PRO A 514 9.07 28.61 12.20
N ASN A 515 10.28 28.12 11.92
CA ASN A 515 11.39 28.94 11.44
C ASN A 515 11.89 28.54 10.05
N GLU A 516 11.20 27.60 9.37
CA GLU A 516 11.74 27.02 8.14
C GLU A 516 10.66 26.70 7.12
N THR A 517 10.87 27.17 5.89
CA THR A 517 10.07 26.80 4.71
C THR A 517 10.86 25.82 3.85
N LEU A 518 10.18 24.97 3.10
CA LEU A 518 10.83 24.09 2.12
C LEU A 518 11.47 24.95 1.01
N GLN A 519 12.79 24.84 0.82
CA GLN A 519 13.53 25.65 -0.14
C GLN A 519 14.03 24.89 -1.37
N GLU A 520 13.89 23.57 -1.35
CA GLU A 520 14.35 22.69 -2.43
C GLU A 520 13.28 21.68 -2.81
N THR A 521 13.37 21.13 -4.01
CA THR A 521 12.48 20.06 -4.42
C THR A 521 12.69 18.82 -3.56
N HIS A 522 11.63 18.20 -3.11
CA HIS A 522 11.68 17.01 -2.24
C HIS A 522 10.56 16.04 -2.56
N ARG A 523 10.80 14.74 -2.36
CA ARG A 523 9.83 13.68 -2.62
C ARG A 523 8.68 13.60 -1.62
N HIS A 524 8.89 14.02 -0.37
CA HIS A 524 7.87 14.06 0.68
C HIS A 524 7.21 15.44 0.79
N PHE A 525 5.88 15.46 0.81
CA PHE A 525 5.08 16.66 1.08
C PHE A 525 4.49 16.62 2.49
N SER A 526 5.24 16.07 3.44
CA SER A 526 4.80 15.80 4.80
C SER A 526 4.34 17.05 5.56
N HIS A 527 4.90 18.23 5.27
CA HIS A 527 4.43 19.50 5.81
C HIS A 527 3.02 19.89 5.31
N ALA A 528 2.59 19.34 4.18
CA ALA A 528 1.27 19.57 3.59
C ALA A 528 0.20 18.55 4.04
N MET A 529 0.47 17.69 5.02
CA MET A 529 -0.47 16.66 5.51
C MET A 529 -1.81 17.22 5.98
N ALA A 530 -1.84 18.45 6.48
CA ALA A 530 -3.08 19.10 6.87
C ALA A 530 -4.04 19.34 5.69
N ILE A 531 -3.51 19.39 4.44
CA ILE A 531 -4.32 19.45 3.22
C ILE A 531 -4.74 18.03 2.83
N GLU A 532 -3.78 17.16 2.51
CA GLU A 532 -3.96 15.74 2.18
C GLU A 532 -2.83 14.91 2.83
N PRO A 533 -3.14 13.82 3.52
CA PRO A 533 -4.42 13.10 3.57
C PRO A 533 -5.36 13.45 4.74
N LEU A 534 -5.00 14.39 5.62
CA LEU A 534 -5.79 14.65 6.84
C LEU A 534 -7.04 15.51 6.60
N CYS A 535 -7.16 16.20 5.47
CA CYS A 535 -8.31 17.03 5.07
C CYS A 535 -8.73 18.06 6.15
N MET A 536 -7.76 18.61 6.88
CA MET A 536 -7.99 19.59 7.95
C MET A 536 -8.25 20.99 7.38
N LEU A 537 -7.50 21.36 6.32
CA LEU A 537 -7.69 22.60 5.57
C LEU A 537 -8.64 22.37 4.41
N ARG A 538 -9.56 23.31 4.19
CA ARG A 538 -10.65 23.16 3.22
C ARG A 538 -10.71 24.32 2.25
N TYR A 539 -10.73 24.02 0.97
CA TYR A 539 -10.70 25.00 -0.12
C TYR A 539 -11.96 25.92 -0.14
N GLU A 540 -13.08 25.47 0.42
CA GLU A 540 -14.30 26.27 0.58
C GLU A 540 -14.12 27.41 1.59
N ASN A 541 -13.21 27.25 2.57
CA ASN A 541 -12.85 28.30 3.53
C ASN A 541 -11.86 29.29 2.86
N PRO A 542 -12.16 30.57 2.77
CA PRO A 542 -11.27 31.56 2.12
C PRO A 542 -9.87 31.66 2.74
N GLN A 543 -9.74 31.45 4.06
CA GLN A 543 -8.44 31.48 4.75
C GLN A 543 -7.61 30.25 4.40
N ASP A 544 -8.20 29.06 4.46
CA ASP A 544 -7.53 27.81 4.11
C ASP A 544 -7.17 27.79 2.62
N ARG A 545 -8.03 28.34 1.75
CA ARG A 545 -7.81 28.45 0.32
C ARG A 545 -6.48 29.14 0.00
N SER A 546 -6.21 30.27 0.63
CA SER A 546 -4.97 31.02 0.40
C SER A 546 -3.73 30.22 0.81
N VAL A 547 -3.84 29.46 1.91
CA VAL A 547 -2.75 28.57 2.37
C VAL A 547 -2.56 27.39 1.42
N ILE A 548 -3.65 26.75 0.98
CA ILE A 548 -3.60 25.64 0.03
C ILE A 548 -2.98 26.10 -1.29
N ASP A 549 -3.45 27.21 -1.86
CA ASP A 549 -2.93 27.73 -3.12
C ASP A 549 -1.44 28.07 -3.01
N ALA A 550 -1.02 28.79 -2.00
CA ALA A 550 0.38 29.13 -1.78
C ALA A 550 1.25 27.88 -1.61
N THR A 551 0.81 26.88 -0.82
CA THR A 551 1.54 25.63 -0.63
C THR A 551 1.72 24.86 -1.95
N VAL A 552 0.64 24.69 -2.71
CA VAL A 552 0.68 23.90 -3.95
C VAL A 552 1.47 24.64 -5.04
N ASP A 553 1.31 25.95 -5.16
CA ASP A 553 2.06 26.76 -6.13
C ASP A 553 3.56 26.76 -5.80
N HIS A 554 3.92 26.81 -4.52
CA HIS A 554 5.31 26.72 -4.10
C HIS A 554 5.94 25.37 -4.45
N LEU A 555 5.25 24.24 -4.12
CA LEU A 555 5.72 22.90 -4.48
C LEU A 555 5.88 22.71 -6.01
N VAL A 556 4.96 23.25 -6.81
CA VAL A 556 5.05 23.23 -8.27
C VAL A 556 6.25 24.07 -8.74
N HIS A 557 6.51 25.23 -8.13
CA HIS A 557 7.65 26.10 -8.43
C HIS A 557 8.99 25.40 -8.17
N LEU A 558 9.12 24.69 -7.05
CA LEU A 558 10.32 23.91 -6.71
C LEU A 558 10.59 22.77 -7.71
N GLY A 559 9.57 22.28 -8.40
CA GLY A 559 9.68 21.28 -9.44
C GLY A 559 9.86 19.85 -8.95
N SER A 560 10.04 18.91 -9.88
CA SER A 560 10.00 17.47 -9.63
C SER A 560 11.37 16.78 -9.57
N GLY A 561 12.48 17.51 -9.54
CA GLY A 561 13.83 16.93 -9.63
C GLY A 561 14.10 15.84 -8.59
N GLN A 562 13.60 16.01 -7.36
CA GLN A 562 13.74 15.01 -6.29
C GLN A 562 12.44 14.23 -6.00
N TRP A 563 11.50 14.17 -6.94
CA TRP A 563 10.28 13.39 -6.79
C TRP A 563 10.51 11.93 -7.16
N VAL A 564 9.71 11.05 -6.53
CA VAL A 564 9.58 9.64 -6.88
C VAL A 564 8.11 9.33 -7.20
N GLY A 565 7.77 8.12 -7.61
CA GLY A 565 6.44 7.82 -8.12
C GLY A 565 5.28 8.26 -7.23
N PHE A 566 5.35 8.05 -5.90
CA PHE A 566 4.28 8.48 -5.00
C PHE A 566 4.11 10.00 -4.90
N SER A 567 5.17 10.78 -5.17
CA SER A 567 5.09 12.25 -5.13
C SER A 567 4.08 12.78 -6.16
N PHE A 568 4.01 12.17 -7.33
CA PHE A 568 3.04 12.54 -8.39
C PHE A 568 1.60 12.24 -7.97
N GLY A 569 1.36 11.08 -7.35
CA GLY A 569 0.05 10.74 -6.79
C GLY A 569 -0.36 11.70 -5.66
N TRP A 570 0.58 12.05 -4.78
CA TRP A 570 0.32 13.01 -3.70
C TRP A 570 0.08 14.43 -4.23
N MET A 571 0.87 14.88 -5.22
CA MET A 571 0.63 16.16 -5.87
C MET A 571 -0.73 16.19 -6.58
N ALA A 572 -1.15 15.09 -7.21
CA ALA A 572 -2.48 15.00 -7.79
C ALA A 572 -3.58 15.18 -6.73
N LEU A 573 -3.44 14.62 -5.53
CA LEU A 573 -4.36 14.86 -4.41
C LEU A 573 -4.37 16.32 -3.97
N LEU A 574 -3.22 16.98 -3.87
CA LEU A 574 -3.12 18.41 -3.55
C LEU A 574 -3.80 19.27 -4.62
N GLN A 575 -3.65 18.93 -5.90
CA GLN A 575 -4.37 19.59 -7.00
C GLN A 575 -5.90 19.38 -6.88
N ILE A 576 -6.34 18.18 -6.50
CA ILE A 576 -7.76 17.87 -6.27
C ILE A 576 -8.30 18.67 -5.09
N ALA A 577 -7.54 18.83 -4.01
CA ALA A 577 -7.93 19.60 -2.84
C ALA A 577 -8.30 21.04 -3.20
N ARG A 578 -7.59 21.65 -4.18
CA ARG A 578 -7.94 22.98 -4.74
C ARG A 578 -8.85 22.93 -5.98
N SER A 579 -9.54 21.80 -6.22
CA SER A 579 -10.46 21.59 -7.35
C SER A 579 -9.82 21.76 -8.74
N ASN A 580 -8.51 21.60 -8.87
CA ASN A 580 -7.77 21.66 -10.12
C ASN A 580 -7.65 20.28 -10.79
N GLY A 581 -8.72 19.84 -11.47
CA GLY A 581 -8.73 18.56 -12.19
C GLY A 581 -7.72 18.45 -13.31
N ASN A 582 -7.37 19.57 -13.98
CA ASN A 582 -6.34 19.56 -15.03
C ASN A 582 -4.94 19.29 -14.43
N GLY A 583 -4.62 19.90 -13.30
CA GLY A 583 -3.37 19.64 -12.57
C GLY A 583 -3.28 18.19 -12.10
N ALA A 584 -4.36 17.65 -11.53
CA ALA A 584 -4.40 16.26 -11.12
C ALA A 584 -4.21 15.29 -12.30
N LEU A 585 -4.89 15.52 -13.40
CA LEU A 585 -4.73 14.73 -14.63
C LEU A 585 -3.29 14.76 -15.16
N TYR A 586 -2.66 15.94 -15.17
CA TYR A 586 -1.27 16.11 -15.60
C TYR A 586 -0.30 15.28 -14.76
N GLU A 587 -0.42 15.30 -13.42
CA GLU A 587 0.47 14.55 -12.55
C GLU A 587 0.25 13.03 -12.64
N LEU A 588 -0.99 12.58 -12.79
CA LEU A 588 -1.29 11.15 -12.95
C LEU A 588 -0.76 10.60 -14.28
N HIS A 589 -0.80 11.38 -15.37
CA HIS A 589 -0.17 10.99 -16.64
C HIS A 589 1.35 10.90 -16.51
N ARG A 590 2.01 11.87 -15.85
CA ARG A 590 3.46 11.82 -15.59
C ARG A 590 3.85 10.57 -14.79
N PHE A 591 3.09 10.25 -13.74
CA PHE A 591 3.27 9.00 -13.01
C PHE A 591 3.19 7.78 -13.93
N ALA A 592 2.10 7.65 -14.69
CA ALA A 592 1.88 6.50 -15.56
C ALA A 592 2.96 6.36 -16.66
N GLU A 593 3.41 7.46 -17.23
CA GLU A 593 4.39 7.47 -18.29
C GLU A 593 5.80 7.10 -17.81
N HIS A 594 6.22 7.60 -16.64
CA HIS A 594 7.63 7.56 -16.24
C HIS A 594 7.94 6.51 -15.17
N PHE A 595 6.97 6.13 -14.33
CA PHE A 595 7.20 5.29 -13.15
C PHE A 595 6.55 3.90 -13.22
N LEU A 596 5.74 3.62 -14.25
CA LEU A 596 5.16 2.29 -14.41
C LEU A 596 6.01 1.41 -15.32
N SER A 597 6.27 0.20 -14.85
CA SER A 597 6.80 -0.90 -15.66
C SER A 597 5.76 -1.37 -16.69
N ARG A 598 6.17 -2.16 -17.67
CA ARG A 598 5.31 -2.67 -18.74
C ARG A 598 4.10 -3.46 -18.24
N ASN A 599 4.21 -4.10 -17.07
CA ASN A 599 3.15 -4.85 -16.42
C ASN A 599 2.27 -4.00 -15.47
N GLY A 600 2.59 -2.71 -15.32
CA GLY A 600 1.88 -1.79 -14.44
C GLY A 600 2.42 -1.72 -13.02
N PHE A 601 3.47 -2.42 -12.67
CA PHE A 601 4.15 -2.26 -11.39
C PHE A 601 4.82 -0.90 -11.29
N HIS A 602 4.64 -0.23 -10.17
CA HIS A 602 5.37 0.98 -9.82
C HIS A 602 6.86 0.67 -9.58
N LEU A 603 7.72 1.40 -10.25
CA LEU A 603 9.15 1.47 -10.00
C LEU A 603 9.48 2.85 -9.45
N ASN A 604 10.11 2.91 -8.28
CA ASN A 604 10.17 4.13 -7.46
C ASN A 604 10.96 5.29 -8.09
N GLY A 605 11.75 5.06 -9.15
CA GLY A 605 12.50 6.08 -9.87
C GLY A 605 12.15 6.19 -11.35
N ASP A 606 12.61 7.26 -12.00
CA ASP A 606 12.58 7.44 -13.46
C ASP A 606 13.57 6.49 -14.13
N TYR A 607 13.23 5.21 -14.14
CA TYR A 607 14.07 4.16 -14.71
C TYR A 607 14.27 4.26 -16.23
N LYS A 608 13.47 5.09 -16.90
CA LYS A 608 13.57 5.40 -18.34
C LYS A 608 14.56 6.50 -18.63
N ASN A 609 15.07 7.17 -17.60
CA ASN A 609 15.96 8.33 -17.71
C ASN A 609 15.34 9.43 -18.61
N SER A 610 14.07 9.72 -18.39
CA SER A 610 13.30 10.69 -19.19
C SER A 610 13.54 12.15 -18.77
N GLY A 611 14.24 12.38 -17.65
CA GLY A 611 14.54 13.69 -17.09
C GLY A 611 13.41 14.29 -16.26
N VAL A 612 12.45 13.47 -15.81
CA VAL A 612 11.35 13.92 -14.96
C VAL A 612 11.78 14.06 -13.50
N CYS A 613 12.78 13.28 -13.06
CA CYS A 613 13.45 13.40 -11.78
C CYS A 613 14.89 12.87 -11.86
N ASP A 614 15.67 13.09 -10.80
CA ASP A 614 17.08 12.71 -10.70
C ASP A 614 17.31 11.26 -10.21
N PHE A 615 16.26 10.57 -9.77
CA PHE A 615 16.35 9.18 -9.32
C PHE A 615 16.19 8.20 -10.49
N HIS A 616 17.32 7.66 -10.99
CA HIS A 616 17.34 6.74 -12.14
C HIS A 616 17.55 5.29 -11.71
N TYR A 617 16.70 4.76 -10.83
CA TYR A 617 16.77 3.40 -10.28
C TYR A 617 15.42 2.69 -10.38
N ARG A 618 15.37 1.39 -10.12
CA ARG A 618 14.22 0.53 -10.39
C ARG A 618 13.67 -0.22 -9.17
N PRO A 619 13.78 0.25 -7.92
CA PRO A 619 13.24 -0.54 -6.82
C PRO A 619 11.72 -0.64 -6.97
N PHE A 620 11.21 -1.86 -6.86
CA PHE A 620 9.80 -2.17 -6.95
C PHE A 620 9.11 -1.91 -5.61
N THR A 621 8.08 -1.11 -5.62
CA THR A 621 7.17 -0.86 -4.50
C THR A 621 5.76 -0.63 -5.06
N LEU A 622 4.69 -0.77 -4.26
CA LEU A 622 3.31 -0.73 -4.78
C LEU A 622 2.51 0.50 -4.34
N GLU A 623 2.98 1.27 -3.37
CA GLU A 623 2.18 2.36 -2.76
C GLU A 623 1.69 3.39 -3.75
N ALA A 624 2.49 3.72 -4.77
CA ALA A 624 2.11 4.76 -5.74
C ALA A 624 1.01 4.30 -6.71
N ASP A 625 0.92 3.00 -7.02
CA ASP A 625 -0.21 2.45 -7.79
C ASP A 625 -1.54 2.69 -7.07
N PHE A 626 -1.57 2.41 -5.78
CA PHE A 626 -2.78 2.58 -4.97
C PHE A 626 -3.10 4.05 -4.71
N LEU A 627 -2.07 4.89 -4.51
CA LEU A 627 -2.23 6.33 -4.35
C LEU A 627 -2.77 6.99 -5.62
N ALA A 628 -2.28 6.59 -6.80
CA ALA A 628 -2.80 7.06 -8.08
C ALA A 628 -4.28 6.66 -8.27
N ALA A 629 -4.64 5.42 -7.94
CA ALA A 629 -6.04 4.99 -7.97
C ALA A 629 -6.91 5.77 -6.98
N HIS A 630 -6.38 6.11 -5.80
CA HIS A 630 -7.06 6.96 -4.82
C HIS A 630 -7.29 8.37 -5.37
N ALA A 631 -6.29 8.97 -6.03
CA ALA A 631 -6.44 10.26 -6.67
C ALA A 631 -7.51 10.24 -7.77
N VAL A 632 -7.55 9.20 -8.61
CA VAL A 632 -8.63 9.02 -9.59
C VAL A 632 -10.02 9.01 -8.91
N GLN A 633 -10.16 8.29 -7.80
CA GLN A 633 -11.43 8.26 -7.05
C GLN A 633 -11.80 9.62 -6.48
N LYS A 634 -10.83 10.35 -5.94
CA LYS A 634 -11.03 11.70 -5.39
C LYS A 634 -11.43 12.73 -6.48
N MET A 635 -10.97 12.56 -7.74
CA MET A 635 -11.46 13.35 -8.86
C MET A 635 -12.94 13.11 -9.14
N LEU A 636 -13.44 11.90 -8.85
CA LEU A 636 -14.81 11.45 -9.16
C LEU A 636 -15.79 11.67 -8.01
N LEU A 637 -15.33 11.52 -6.77
CA LEU A 637 -16.18 11.54 -5.58
C LEU A 637 -15.47 12.18 -4.40
N ARG A 638 -16.03 13.27 -3.89
CA ARG A 638 -15.69 13.86 -2.60
C ARG A 638 -16.80 13.54 -1.59
N SER A 639 -16.41 13.11 -0.40
CA SER A 639 -17.35 12.76 0.67
C SER A 639 -16.75 13.17 2.01
N GLU A 640 -17.28 14.24 2.60
CA GLU A 640 -16.81 14.82 3.85
C GLU A 640 -17.96 15.44 4.64
N LYS A 641 -18.03 15.16 5.94
CA LYS A 641 -19.08 15.66 6.84
C LYS A 641 -20.49 15.40 6.29
N ASN A 642 -20.70 14.22 5.74
CA ASN A 642 -21.94 13.81 5.06
C ASN A 642 -22.33 14.67 3.84
N GLN A 643 -21.43 15.48 3.30
CA GLN A 643 -21.61 16.18 2.05
C GLN A 643 -21.00 15.34 0.93
N ILE A 644 -21.79 15.08 -0.10
CA ILE A 644 -21.42 14.22 -1.22
C ILE A 644 -21.39 15.05 -2.48
N GLU A 645 -20.24 15.09 -3.13
CA GLU A 645 -20.06 15.78 -4.40
C GLU A 645 -19.50 14.83 -5.45
N VAL A 646 -20.15 14.76 -6.60
CA VAL A 646 -19.64 14.00 -7.76
C VAL A 646 -18.93 14.95 -8.72
N LEU A 647 -17.80 14.48 -9.27
CA LEU A 647 -16.87 15.20 -10.15
C LEU A 647 -16.33 16.51 -9.53
N PRO A 648 -15.85 16.52 -8.27
CA PRO A 648 -15.34 17.74 -7.62
C PRO A 648 -14.10 18.33 -8.31
N ALA A 649 -13.33 17.51 -9.03
CA ALA A 649 -12.14 17.92 -9.76
C ALA A 649 -12.16 17.35 -11.20
N CYS A 650 -13.19 17.74 -11.97
CA CYS A 650 -13.33 17.30 -13.36
C CYS A 650 -12.35 18.06 -14.27
N PRO A 651 -11.48 17.39 -15.04
CA PRO A 651 -10.63 18.04 -16.04
C PRO A 651 -11.46 18.72 -17.12
N GLN A 652 -10.92 19.81 -17.69
CA GLN A 652 -11.57 20.52 -18.78
C GLN A 652 -11.81 19.64 -20.02
N SER A 653 -10.87 18.72 -20.30
CA SER A 653 -10.99 17.75 -21.40
C SER A 653 -12.16 16.77 -21.24
N TRP A 654 -12.65 16.56 -20.01
CA TRP A 654 -13.78 15.67 -19.75
C TRP A 654 -15.15 16.37 -19.72
N LYS A 655 -15.18 17.70 -19.84
CA LYS A 655 -16.41 18.48 -19.58
C LYS A 655 -17.64 17.98 -20.34
N ASN A 656 -17.48 17.55 -21.59
CA ASN A 656 -18.57 17.07 -22.44
C ASN A 656 -18.48 15.57 -22.76
N GLU A 657 -17.55 14.85 -22.12
CA GLU A 657 -17.33 13.43 -22.38
C GLU A 657 -18.16 12.56 -21.42
N PRO A 658 -18.53 11.36 -21.83
CA PRO A 658 -19.18 10.39 -20.96
C PRO A 658 -18.27 10.02 -19.77
N VAL A 659 -18.84 10.06 -18.56
CA VAL A 659 -18.17 9.62 -17.34
C VAL A 659 -19.16 8.77 -16.55
N ALA A 660 -18.76 7.60 -16.09
CA ALA A 660 -19.59 6.78 -15.23
C ALA A 660 -18.78 6.07 -14.15
N PHE A 661 -19.39 5.86 -13.00
CA PHE A 661 -18.89 4.95 -11.97
C PHE A 661 -20.04 4.31 -11.20
N GLN A 662 -19.80 3.13 -10.65
CA GLN A 662 -20.81 2.40 -9.89
C GLN A 662 -20.28 2.04 -8.51
N ASN A 663 -21.14 2.26 -7.49
CA ASN A 663 -20.96 1.83 -6.11
C ASN A 663 -19.61 2.27 -5.47
N LEU A 664 -19.08 3.45 -5.82
CA LEU A 664 -17.99 4.02 -5.04
C LEU A 664 -18.53 4.36 -3.64
N ARG A 665 -17.75 4.02 -2.62
CA ARG A 665 -18.18 4.19 -1.22
C ARG A 665 -17.86 5.61 -0.73
N ALA A 666 -18.87 6.20 -0.09
CA ALA A 666 -18.85 7.48 0.60
C ALA A 666 -19.07 7.28 2.11
N GLU A 667 -19.02 8.36 2.88
CA GLU A 667 -19.19 8.36 4.33
C GLU A 667 -20.49 7.68 4.79
N ASN A 668 -20.43 7.11 6.00
CA ASN A 668 -21.54 6.43 6.68
C ASN A 668 -22.19 5.35 5.83
N GLY A 669 -21.38 4.60 5.05
CA GLY A 669 -21.85 3.45 4.29
C GLY A 669 -22.73 3.80 3.08
N LEU A 670 -22.66 5.01 2.54
CA LEU A 670 -23.35 5.35 1.31
C LEU A 670 -22.57 4.85 0.10
N LEU A 671 -23.23 4.18 -0.85
CA LEU A 671 -22.68 3.79 -2.15
C LEU A 671 -23.24 4.71 -3.23
N ILE A 672 -22.33 5.27 -4.03
CA ILE A 672 -22.65 6.25 -5.05
C ILE A 672 -22.41 5.63 -6.44
N SER A 673 -23.42 5.72 -7.29
CA SER A 673 -23.30 5.45 -8.71
C SER A 673 -23.69 6.69 -9.49
N TYR A 674 -22.89 7.05 -10.46
CA TYR A 674 -23.08 8.24 -11.27
C TYR A 674 -22.83 7.96 -12.73
N GLN A 675 -23.59 8.63 -13.60
CA GLN A 675 -23.36 8.62 -15.04
C GLN A 675 -23.67 9.99 -15.64
N ARG A 676 -22.77 10.47 -16.46
CA ARG A 676 -23.00 11.54 -17.42
C ARG A 676 -22.89 10.95 -18.80
N THR A 677 -23.92 11.14 -19.64
CA THR A 677 -23.96 10.67 -21.03
C THR A 677 -23.42 11.73 -21.97
N ALA A 678 -23.11 11.35 -23.22
CA ALA A 678 -22.59 12.27 -24.26
C ALA A 678 -23.57 13.39 -24.61
N ASP A 679 -24.89 13.20 -24.41
CA ASP A 679 -25.93 14.22 -24.60
C ASP A 679 -26.15 15.11 -23.35
N GLY A 680 -25.23 15.06 -22.36
CA GLY A 680 -25.24 15.94 -21.20
C GLY A 680 -26.30 15.62 -20.14
N LYS A 681 -26.87 14.42 -20.15
CA LYS A 681 -27.75 13.95 -19.08
C LYS A 681 -26.96 13.36 -17.93
N HIS A 682 -27.32 13.74 -16.72
CA HIS A 682 -26.74 13.25 -15.49
C HIS A 682 -27.71 12.32 -14.76
N SER A 683 -27.22 11.22 -14.24
CA SER A 683 -27.94 10.36 -13.30
C SER A 683 -27.06 10.04 -12.11
N LEU A 684 -27.63 10.16 -10.92
CA LEU A 684 -27.00 9.87 -9.63
C LEU A 684 -27.90 8.88 -8.89
N THR A 685 -27.32 7.75 -8.50
CA THR A 685 -28.01 6.77 -7.65
C THR A 685 -27.23 6.63 -6.35
N VAL A 686 -27.91 6.75 -5.23
CA VAL A 686 -27.37 6.60 -3.88
C VAL A 686 -28.03 5.41 -3.21
N LYS A 687 -27.23 4.54 -2.58
CA LYS A 687 -27.69 3.35 -1.87
C LYS A 687 -27.06 3.31 -0.49
N ALA A 688 -27.88 3.30 0.56
CA ALA A 688 -27.41 3.23 1.93
C ALA A 688 -27.11 1.79 2.34
N THR A 689 -25.95 1.54 2.97
CA THR A 689 -25.64 0.27 3.66
C THR A 689 -25.85 0.37 5.17
N GLN A 690 -26.03 1.59 5.68
CA GLN A 690 -26.37 1.95 7.07
C GLN A 690 -27.47 3.02 7.04
N ASP A 691 -28.21 3.18 8.12
CA ASP A 691 -29.16 4.29 8.28
C ASP A 691 -28.38 5.61 8.36
N GLY A 692 -28.83 6.64 7.63
CA GLY A 692 -28.12 7.92 7.62
C GLY A 692 -28.81 9.02 6.83
N SER A 693 -28.21 10.20 6.92
CA SER A 693 -28.62 11.40 6.17
C SER A 693 -27.40 12.06 5.54
N TRP A 694 -27.51 12.43 4.26
CA TRP A 694 -26.43 12.99 3.47
C TRP A 694 -26.92 14.19 2.66
N TYR A 695 -26.08 15.18 2.49
CA TYR A 695 -26.33 16.32 1.60
C TYR A 695 -25.70 16.07 0.24
N LEU A 696 -26.48 16.04 -0.81
CA LEU A 696 -26.02 15.84 -2.19
C LEU A 696 -25.76 17.20 -2.82
N CYS A 697 -24.49 17.60 -2.93
CA CYS A 697 -24.06 18.91 -3.40
C CYS A 697 -24.53 19.20 -4.84
N ASN A 698 -24.52 18.21 -5.72
CA ASN A 698 -24.89 18.37 -7.13
C ASN A 698 -26.40 18.61 -7.36
N THR A 699 -27.25 18.19 -6.43
CA THR A 699 -28.71 18.35 -6.48
C THR A 699 -29.26 19.30 -5.40
N HIS A 700 -28.39 19.85 -4.55
CA HIS A 700 -28.71 20.75 -3.44
C HIS A 700 -29.80 20.20 -2.49
N CYS A 701 -29.79 18.89 -2.22
CA CYS A 701 -30.81 18.29 -1.37
C CYS A 701 -30.26 17.34 -0.30
N TRP A 702 -30.98 17.27 0.83
CA TRP A 702 -30.75 16.23 1.82
C TRP A 702 -31.48 14.95 1.42
N VAL A 703 -30.81 13.81 1.60
CA VAL A 703 -31.40 12.48 1.48
C VAL A 703 -31.24 11.73 2.78
N THR A 704 -32.33 11.16 3.29
CA THR A 704 -32.34 10.29 4.47
C THR A 704 -32.78 8.90 4.03
N LEU A 705 -31.96 7.91 4.27
CA LEU A 705 -32.20 6.52 3.85
C LEU A 705 -31.96 5.56 5.01
N GLN A 706 -32.74 4.48 5.02
CA GLN A 706 -32.46 3.30 5.85
C GLN A 706 -31.53 2.33 5.10
N ALA A 707 -30.84 1.46 5.84
CA ALA A 707 -30.00 0.41 5.28
C ALA A 707 -30.74 -0.40 4.21
N GLY A 708 -30.12 -0.56 3.04
CA GLY A 708 -30.69 -1.23 1.87
C GLY A 708 -31.52 -0.37 0.95
N GLN A 709 -31.95 0.82 1.37
CA GLN A 709 -32.72 1.73 0.51
C GLN A 709 -31.85 2.39 -0.57
N THR A 710 -32.48 2.69 -1.71
CA THR A 710 -31.85 3.32 -2.87
C THR A 710 -32.73 4.47 -3.36
N GLN A 711 -32.09 5.57 -3.77
CA GLN A 711 -32.78 6.71 -4.39
C GLN A 711 -31.97 7.18 -5.61
N SER A 712 -32.68 7.65 -6.66
CA SER A 712 -32.05 8.10 -7.90
C SER A 712 -32.51 9.49 -8.28
N TYR A 713 -31.61 10.25 -8.89
CA TYR A 713 -31.81 11.63 -9.35
C TYR A 713 -31.36 11.74 -10.81
N GLN A 714 -32.02 12.62 -11.56
CA GLN A 714 -31.64 12.92 -12.94
C GLN A 714 -31.75 14.43 -13.19
N TRP A 715 -30.81 14.98 -13.94
CA TRP A 715 -30.81 16.39 -14.34
C TRP A 715 -30.05 16.58 -15.67
N THR A 716 -30.24 17.75 -16.27
CA THR A 716 -29.41 18.25 -17.38
C THR A 716 -28.78 19.56 -16.95
N GLU A 717 -27.71 20.00 -17.58
CA GLU A 717 -27.08 21.29 -17.24
C GLU A 717 -28.06 22.48 -17.41
N GLU A 718 -28.99 22.39 -18.36
CA GLU A 718 -30.01 23.40 -18.58
C GLU A 718 -31.08 23.49 -17.43
N ASN A 719 -31.28 22.39 -16.71
CA ASN A 719 -32.27 22.30 -15.62
C ASN A 719 -31.66 22.46 -14.22
N LYS A 720 -30.40 22.86 -14.13
CA LYS A 720 -29.68 23.15 -12.89
C LYS A 720 -30.06 24.59 -12.40
N LYS A 721 -31.33 24.78 -11.98
CA LYS A 721 -31.80 26.01 -11.31
C LYS A 721 -32.23 25.71 -9.89
#